data_8ba6a21aa78bd5514a8464c94a33cf08
#
_entry.id   8ba6a21aa78bd5514a8464c94a33cf08
#
_cell.length_a   1.000
_cell.length_b   1.000
_cell.length_c   1.000
_cell.angle_alpha   90.00
_cell.angle_beta   90.00
_cell.angle_gamma   90.00
#
_symmetry.space_group_name_H-M   'P 1'
#
loop_
_entity.id
_entity.type
_entity.pdbx_description
1 polymer ?
#
loop_
_entity_poly.entity_id
_entity_poly.type
_entity_poly.pdbx_seq_one_letter_code
_entity_poly.pdbx_strand_id
1 'polypeptide(L)'
;MSSDNERPDDPAGGGPEQLAFIRESVRKAKVPRAKPRTWRGAALAGGLPVARVVVNKGVLHLDQFFDYAVPEELDEAAQPGVRVRVRFGAGARQVRGGRREGGRLIDGFVVERRADSDYAGPLAALAGVVSTEPVLGAELLGLARAVADRYAGSLADVLQLAVPPRNARAEAKPSPEPAPAPAAPEPGSWERYVNGPAFLGSLAGGGAPRAVWTALPGPLWAEELARAVAATLASGRGALVVVPDGRVAGRVDAALTALLGEGRHALLTAEAGPEKRYREWLAVRRGAVRAVVGTRAAMFAPVRDLGLVALWDDGDSSHSEPHAPQPHAREVLLLRAAHDKCGFLLGGTACTVEAAQLVATGWALPLAADREQVRHAAPLVRTIGDGELARDEAARAARLPSLAWQAVRDGLKSGPVLVQVPRRGYVPRLACELCRTPARCRHCAGPLEAPRERELLCGWCGREEPGWHCAACGSPRLRARIVGARRTAEELGRAFPAVPVRTSGRDHVLDSVPGRPALVVSTPGAEPVAEGGYAAALLLDGWAMLGRPDLRAGEEALRRWTQAASLVRGQGEGGTVVVVAEPTLRPVQALVRWDPVGHARRELAERAELGFPPVSRMASVVGPTEAVGTFLASAELPGDAEVLGPVPLPLTDPGRPRRPGDPPPGERWERALLRVPPGSGAALAGALKAAQAARMSRGGGDPVRIRIDPPDIG
;
A
#
# COMPACT_ATOMS: atom_id res chain seq x y z
N MET A 1 -28.29 -52.29 -16.73
CA MET A 1 -28.05 -52.28 -15.29
C MET A 1 -27.31 -50.99 -14.97
N SER A 2 -28.07 -50.15 -14.30
CA SER A 2 -27.69 -48.81 -13.87
C SER A 2 -26.43 -48.78 -13.02
N SER A 3 -25.61 -47.75 -13.17
CA SER A 3 -24.74 -47.27 -12.11
C SER A 3 -24.64 -45.75 -12.25
N ASP A 4 -25.18 -45.12 -11.24
CA ASP A 4 -25.28 -43.67 -11.04
C ASP A 4 -23.87 -43.03 -10.99
N ASN A 5 -23.80 -41.90 -11.65
CA ASN A 5 -22.62 -41.04 -11.66
C ASN A 5 -22.93 -39.87 -10.72
N GLU A 6 -22.58 -40.03 -9.44
CA GLU A 6 -22.58 -38.92 -8.47
C GLU A 6 -21.43 -37.96 -8.74
N ARG A 7 -21.77 -36.73 -9.10
CA ARG A 7 -20.87 -35.58 -9.10
C ARG A 7 -20.74 -35.07 -7.66
N PRO A 8 -19.55 -34.75 -7.18
CA PRO A 8 -19.42 -34.06 -5.90
C PRO A 8 -19.86 -32.61 -6.01
N ASP A 9 -20.64 -32.18 -5.04
CA ASP A 9 -21.17 -30.85 -4.86
C ASP A 9 -20.09 -29.80 -4.74
N ASP A 10 -20.30 -28.71 -5.46
CA ASP A 10 -19.53 -27.48 -5.50
C ASP A 10 -19.93 -26.57 -4.31
N PRO A 11 -19.03 -26.19 -3.38
CA PRO A 11 -19.36 -25.25 -2.32
C PRO A 11 -19.07 -23.80 -2.76
N ALA A 12 -19.83 -23.28 -3.71
CA ALA A 12 -19.82 -21.86 -4.05
C ALA A 12 -21.17 -21.22 -3.69
N GLY A 13 -21.36 -20.93 -2.41
CA GLY A 13 -22.55 -20.28 -1.88
C GLY A 13 -22.25 -19.09 -1.00
N GLY A 14 -21.47 -18.12 -1.50
CA GLY A 14 -21.20 -16.84 -0.84
C GLY A 14 -21.77 -15.65 -1.59
N GLY A 15 -23.06 -15.65 -1.85
CA GLY A 15 -23.76 -14.47 -2.39
C GLY A 15 -25.22 -14.57 -1.95
N PRO A 16 -25.94 -13.73 -1.90
CA PRO A 16 -26.71 -12.56 -1.62
C PRO A 16 -27.21 -12.36 -0.17
N GLU A 17 -26.80 -13.12 0.80
CA GLU A 17 -27.31 -13.00 2.18
C GLU A 17 -26.91 -11.69 2.89
N GLN A 18 -25.75 -11.09 2.54
CA GLN A 18 -25.35 -9.78 3.10
C GLN A 18 -26.25 -8.63 2.62
N LEU A 19 -26.82 -8.73 1.43
CA LEU A 19 -27.83 -7.78 0.95
C LEU A 19 -29.22 -8.03 1.58
N ALA A 20 -29.48 -9.25 2.05
CA ALA A 20 -30.70 -9.58 2.76
C ALA A 20 -30.73 -8.99 4.17
N PHE A 21 -29.60 -8.93 4.88
CA PHE A 21 -29.52 -8.33 6.22
C PHE A 21 -29.81 -6.83 6.21
N ILE A 22 -29.40 -6.12 5.17
CA ILE A 22 -29.77 -4.70 4.97
C ILE A 22 -31.27 -4.58 4.63
N ARG A 23 -31.86 -5.58 3.98
CA ARG A 23 -33.30 -5.61 3.67
C ARG A 23 -34.16 -6.00 4.87
N GLU A 24 -33.66 -6.79 5.79
CA GLU A 24 -34.44 -7.29 6.93
C GLU A 24 -34.51 -6.27 8.11
N SER A 25 -33.46 -5.50 8.33
CA SER A 25 -33.50 -4.36 9.28
C SER A 25 -34.44 -3.23 8.83
N VAL A 26 -34.75 -3.14 7.53
CA VAL A 26 -35.67 -2.13 6.95
C VAL A 26 -37.15 -2.58 7.00
N ARG A 27 -37.44 -3.87 7.28
CA ARG A 27 -38.84 -4.35 7.27
C ARG A 27 -39.66 -4.10 8.53
N LYS A 28 -39.07 -3.53 9.61
CA LYS A 28 -39.84 -3.20 10.82
C LYS A 28 -40.26 -1.72 10.81
N ALA A 29 -41.52 -1.48 10.50
CA ALA A 29 -42.32 -0.25 10.59
C ALA A 29 -42.55 0.53 9.29
N LYS A 30 -43.36 -0.01 8.37
CA LYS A 30 -44.04 0.80 7.39
C LYS A 30 -45.29 1.40 8.00
N VAL A 31 -45.23 2.63 8.49
CA VAL A 31 -46.40 3.50 8.65
C VAL A 31 -46.48 4.39 7.42
N PRO A 32 -47.60 4.42 6.68
CA PRO A 32 -47.77 5.32 5.52
C PRO A 32 -47.71 6.76 6.02
N ARG A 33 -46.69 7.51 5.64
CA ARG A 33 -46.56 8.95 5.99
C ARG A 33 -46.97 9.79 4.80
N ALA A 34 -47.80 10.83 5.10
CA ALA A 34 -48.12 11.84 4.12
C ALA A 34 -46.81 12.51 3.60
N LYS A 35 -46.68 12.60 2.26
CA LYS A 35 -45.54 13.25 1.62
C LYS A 35 -45.47 14.71 2.07
N PRO A 36 -44.33 15.21 2.60
CA PRO A 36 -44.20 16.62 2.91
C PRO A 36 -44.26 17.42 1.61
N ARG A 37 -45.35 18.15 1.39
CA ARG A 37 -45.54 19.01 0.21
C ARG A 37 -44.83 20.35 0.29
N THR A 38 -44.54 20.81 1.50
CA THR A 38 -43.78 22.05 1.73
C THR A 38 -42.87 21.91 2.94
N TRP A 39 -41.70 22.55 2.86
CA TRP A 39 -40.80 22.68 4.01
C TRP A 39 -40.65 24.16 4.38
N ARG A 40 -41.06 24.54 5.59
CA ARG A 40 -41.06 25.94 6.08
C ARG A 40 -41.64 26.95 5.06
N GLY A 41 -42.65 26.55 4.29
CA GLY A 41 -43.30 27.38 3.30
C GLY A 41 -42.64 27.38 1.90
N ALA A 42 -41.51 26.68 1.71
CA ALA A 42 -40.91 26.48 0.40
C ALA A 42 -41.47 25.22 -0.25
N ALA A 43 -41.72 25.27 -1.57
CA ALA A 43 -42.12 24.10 -2.35
C ALA A 43 -40.98 23.07 -2.39
N LEU A 44 -41.34 21.80 -2.34
CA LEU A 44 -40.42 20.68 -2.47
C LEU A 44 -40.47 20.07 -3.88
N ALA A 45 -39.39 19.45 -4.29
CA ALA A 45 -39.28 18.71 -5.55
C ALA A 45 -40.47 17.77 -5.76
N GLY A 46 -41.09 17.82 -6.94
CA GLY A 46 -42.39 17.21 -7.18
C GLY A 46 -42.40 15.67 -7.21
N GLY A 47 -41.34 15.04 -7.71
CA GLY A 47 -41.28 13.58 -7.89
C GLY A 47 -40.57 12.85 -6.75
N LEU A 48 -39.33 13.25 -6.43
CA LEU A 48 -38.45 12.63 -5.44
C LEU A 48 -37.94 13.70 -4.44
N PRO A 49 -38.78 14.12 -3.48
CA PRO A 49 -38.50 15.26 -2.59
C PRO A 49 -37.45 14.98 -1.51
N VAL A 50 -36.92 13.77 -1.41
CA VAL A 50 -35.92 13.38 -0.40
C VAL A 50 -34.62 13.02 -1.06
N ALA A 51 -33.53 13.63 -0.59
CA ALA A 51 -32.16 13.24 -0.92
C ALA A 51 -31.53 12.47 0.24
N ARG A 52 -31.08 11.27 -0.01
CA ARG A 52 -30.26 10.51 0.92
C ARG A 52 -28.80 10.92 0.74
N VAL A 53 -28.16 11.37 1.79
CA VAL A 53 -26.84 12.01 1.76
C VAL A 53 -25.88 11.28 2.67
N VAL A 54 -24.67 11.00 2.18
CA VAL A 54 -23.50 10.70 3.02
C VAL A 54 -22.82 12.01 3.37
N VAL A 55 -22.70 12.26 4.66
CA VAL A 55 -22.10 13.49 5.18
C VAL A 55 -20.59 13.32 5.30
N ASN A 56 -19.82 14.29 4.79
CA ASN A 56 -18.37 14.23 4.79
C ASN A 56 -17.77 14.52 6.18
N LYS A 57 -18.04 13.61 7.13
CA LYS A 57 -17.54 13.68 8.50
C LYS A 57 -17.17 12.29 8.99
N GLY A 58 -15.85 12.02 9.06
CA GLY A 58 -15.26 10.75 9.46
C GLY A 58 -15.46 10.44 10.95
N VAL A 59 -16.69 10.20 11.37
CA VAL A 59 -17.04 9.85 12.75
C VAL A 59 -17.86 8.57 12.73
N LEU A 60 -17.35 7.49 13.33
CA LEU A 60 -17.91 6.15 13.20
C LEU A 60 -19.37 6.00 13.66
N HIS A 61 -19.79 6.67 14.77
CA HIS A 61 -21.19 6.62 15.20
C HIS A 61 -22.15 7.37 14.26
N LEU A 62 -21.64 8.12 13.28
CA LEU A 62 -22.37 8.82 12.24
C LEU A 62 -22.20 8.16 10.86
N ASP A 63 -21.65 6.96 10.80
CA ASP A 63 -21.44 6.20 9.54
C ASP A 63 -22.75 5.60 9.03
N GLN A 64 -23.69 6.49 8.69
CA GLN A 64 -25.01 6.20 8.13
C GLN A 64 -25.40 7.27 7.11
N PHE A 65 -26.44 7.00 6.35
CA PHE A 65 -27.03 8.00 5.46
C PHE A 65 -28.03 8.86 6.22
N PHE A 66 -28.11 10.13 5.80
CA PHE A 66 -29.05 11.10 6.35
C PHE A 66 -29.98 11.60 5.26
N ASP A 67 -31.28 11.63 5.54
CA ASP A 67 -32.27 12.11 4.60
C ASP A 67 -32.53 13.61 4.77
N TYR A 68 -32.55 14.34 3.65
CA TYR A 68 -32.78 15.77 3.56
C TYR A 68 -33.90 16.08 2.58
N ALA A 69 -34.73 17.07 2.88
CA ALA A 69 -35.73 17.57 1.93
C ALA A 69 -35.04 18.33 0.80
N VAL A 70 -35.50 18.13 -0.43
CA VAL A 70 -34.96 18.81 -1.61
C VAL A 70 -35.93 19.94 -2.00
N PRO A 71 -35.51 21.23 -1.87
CA PRO A 71 -36.27 22.36 -2.41
C PRO A 71 -36.48 22.22 -3.92
N GLU A 72 -37.63 22.69 -4.42
CA GLU A 72 -37.99 22.62 -5.86
C GLU A 72 -36.91 23.26 -6.75
N GLU A 73 -36.32 24.40 -6.31
CA GLU A 73 -35.23 25.09 -7.00
C GLU A 73 -33.94 24.27 -7.17
N LEU A 74 -33.76 23.22 -6.36
CA LEU A 74 -32.59 22.33 -6.41
C LEU A 74 -32.91 20.97 -7.07
N ASP A 75 -34.12 20.75 -7.55
CA ASP A 75 -34.57 19.44 -8.04
C ASP A 75 -33.70 18.90 -9.19
N GLU A 76 -33.44 19.71 -10.19
CA GLU A 76 -32.59 19.32 -11.33
C GLU A 76 -31.12 19.18 -10.93
N ALA A 77 -30.63 19.99 -10.01
CA ALA A 77 -29.21 20.04 -9.63
C ALA A 77 -28.83 18.95 -8.61
N ALA A 78 -29.75 18.55 -7.72
CA ALA A 78 -29.48 17.63 -6.61
C ALA A 78 -29.62 16.15 -7.04
N GLN A 79 -28.92 15.73 -8.08
CA GLN A 79 -28.94 14.36 -8.58
C GLN A 79 -27.98 13.42 -7.82
N PRO A 80 -28.19 12.10 -7.88
CA PRO A 80 -27.26 11.14 -7.28
C PRO A 80 -25.83 11.34 -7.80
N GLY A 81 -24.86 11.30 -6.88
CA GLY A 81 -23.43 11.49 -7.16
C GLY A 81 -22.91 12.91 -7.04
N VAL A 82 -23.78 13.92 -6.91
CA VAL A 82 -23.34 15.32 -6.82
C VAL A 82 -22.94 15.72 -5.41
N ARG A 83 -22.08 16.72 -5.31
CA ARG A 83 -21.69 17.34 -4.02
C ARG A 83 -22.74 18.34 -3.56
N VAL A 84 -23.15 18.22 -2.31
CA VAL A 84 -24.13 19.09 -1.67
C VAL A 84 -23.59 19.67 -0.37
N ARG A 85 -24.19 20.76 0.09
CA ARG A 85 -24.03 21.29 1.43
C ARG A 85 -25.26 21.01 2.25
N VAL A 86 -25.05 20.53 3.46
CA VAL A 86 -26.10 20.22 4.42
C VAL A 86 -25.80 20.85 5.77
N ARG A 87 -26.85 21.15 6.54
CA ARG A 87 -26.71 21.53 7.94
C ARG A 87 -26.70 20.29 8.81
N PHE A 88 -25.67 20.15 9.65
CA PHE A 88 -25.45 18.94 10.45
C PHE A 88 -25.04 19.29 11.89
N GLY A 89 -25.64 18.59 12.89
CA GLY A 89 -25.34 18.73 14.31
C GLY A 89 -26.28 19.69 15.07
N ALA A 90 -26.32 19.56 16.41
CA ALA A 90 -27.23 20.23 17.31
C ALA A 90 -26.67 21.59 17.79
N GLY A 91 -26.38 22.51 16.91
CA GLY A 91 -25.93 23.86 17.28
C GLY A 91 -26.88 24.94 16.70
N ALA A 92 -27.85 25.42 17.46
CA ALA A 92 -28.67 26.55 17.02
C ALA A 92 -27.87 27.87 17.14
N ARG A 93 -27.44 28.43 16.02
CA ARG A 93 -26.87 29.77 15.95
C ARG A 93 -27.96 30.77 15.56
N GLN A 94 -28.09 31.87 16.31
CA GLN A 94 -29.01 32.95 15.98
C GLN A 94 -28.47 33.68 14.74
N VAL A 95 -29.24 33.69 13.66
CA VAL A 95 -28.89 34.42 12.43
C VAL A 95 -29.62 35.76 12.45
N ARG A 96 -29.05 36.82 11.83
CA ARG A 96 -29.69 38.14 11.66
C ARG A 96 -31.12 37.97 11.17
N GLY A 97 -32.11 38.41 11.96
CA GLY A 97 -33.55 38.25 11.67
C GLY A 97 -34.29 37.31 12.63
N GLY A 98 -33.73 36.93 13.79
CA GLY A 98 -34.42 36.21 14.85
C GLY A 98 -34.67 34.68 14.59
N ARG A 99 -34.22 34.15 13.48
CA ARG A 99 -34.34 32.71 13.16
C ARG A 99 -33.19 31.89 13.79
N ARG A 100 -33.56 30.85 14.51
CA ARG A 100 -32.59 29.81 14.95
C ARG A 100 -32.38 28.81 13.82
N GLU A 101 -31.18 28.83 13.21
CA GLU A 101 -30.76 27.77 12.28
C GLU A 101 -29.80 26.82 13.01
N GLY A 102 -30.18 25.54 13.10
CA GLY A 102 -29.40 24.52 13.76
C GLY A 102 -28.35 23.92 12.83
N GLY A 103 -27.17 23.59 13.37
CA GLY A 103 -26.13 22.84 12.71
C GLY A 103 -25.09 23.66 11.92
N ARG A 104 -23.88 23.10 11.78
CA ARG A 104 -22.81 23.63 10.93
C ARG A 104 -23.02 23.19 9.48
N LEU A 105 -22.73 24.08 8.52
CA LEU A 105 -22.69 23.69 7.11
C LEU A 105 -21.51 22.77 6.88
N ILE A 106 -21.78 21.59 6.33
CA ILE A 106 -20.78 20.60 5.94
C ILE A 106 -21.09 20.08 4.55
N ASP A 107 -20.05 19.60 3.85
CA ASP A 107 -20.19 19.00 2.54
C ASP A 107 -20.67 17.55 2.68
N GLY A 108 -21.36 17.06 1.66
CA GLY A 108 -21.82 15.68 1.52
C GLY A 108 -22.02 15.31 0.05
N PHE A 109 -22.43 14.08 -0.16
CA PHE A 109 -22.79 13.59 -1.50
C PHE A 109 -24.20 13.02 -1.49
N VAL A 110 -25.00 13.37 -2.49
CA VAL A 110 -26.29 12.70 -2.71
C VAL A 110 -26.00 11.29 -3.19
N VAL A 111 -26.54 10.30 -2.47
CA VAL A 111 -26.40 8.88 -2.81
C VAL A 111 -27.60 8.42 -3.60
N GLU A 112 -28.80 8.87 -3.21
CA GLU A 112 -30.09 8.44 -3.77
C GLU A 112 -31.12 9.55 -3.64
N ARG A 113 -32.06 9.60 -4.59
CA ARG A 113 -33.29 10.41 -4.48
C ARG A 113 -34.46 9.47 -4.20
N ARG A 114 -35.35 9.85 -3.28
CA ARG A 114 -36.46 9.03 -2.80
C ARG A 114 -37.77 9.83 -2.73
N ALA A 115 -38.90 9.11 -2.83
CA ALA A 115 -40.21 9.70 -2.68
C ALA A 115 -40.56 10.02 -1.22
N ASP A 116 -40.01 9.24 -0.27
CA ASP A 116 -40.27 9.33 1.15
C ASP A 116 -39.02 9.02 1.98
N SER A 117 -39.06 9.28 3.27
CA SER A 117 -37.99 9.03 4.23
C SER A 117 -38.44 8.07 5.31
N ASP A 118 -37.52 7.21 5.74
CA ASP A 118 -37.72 6.32 6.89
C ASP A 118 -37.58 7.07 8.23
N TYR A 119 -37.12 8.33 8.21
CA TYR A 119 -36.98 9.15 9.40
C TYR A 119 -38.31 9.77 9.86
N ALA A 120 -38.62 9.56 11.15
CA ALA A 120 -39.90 9.97 11.74
C ALA A 120 -40.08 11.48 11.95
N GLY A 121 -38.97 12.22 12.02
CA GLY A 121 -38.96 13.63 12.32
C GLY A 121 -39.03 14.54 11.09
N PRO A 122 -39.10 15.87 11.30
CA PRO A 122 -39.04 16.84 10.22
C PRO A 122 -37.65 16.80 9.56
N LEU A 123 -37.62 16.64 8.25
CA LEU A 123 -36.38 16.68 7.48
C LEU A 123 -35.85 18.13 7.41
N ALA A 124 -34.52 18.29 7.54
CA ALA A 124 -33.87 19.53 7.16
C ALA A 124 -33.78 19.62 5.64
N ALA A 125 -33.79 20.82 5.06
CA ALA A 125 -33.59 21.00 3.64
C ALA A 125 -32.09 20.95 3.27
N LEU A 126 -31.77 20.54 2.04
CA LEU A 126 -30.47 20.78 1.44
C LEU A 126 -30.17 22.28 1.47
N ALA A 127 -28.97 22.65 1.92
CA ALA A 127 -28.55 24.06 1.94
C ALA A 127 -28.08 24.56 0.56
N GLY A 128 -27.74 23.65 -0.34
CA GLY A 128 -27.36 23.95 -1.70
C GLY A 128 -26.60 22.80 -2.38
N VAL A 129 -26.51 22.87 -3.70
CA VAL A 129 -25.67 22.01 -4.53
C VAL A 129 -24.35 22.73 -4.79
N VAL A 130 -23.22 22.06 -4.52
CA VAL A 130 -21.87 22.61 -4.71
C VAL A 130 -21.47 22.57 -6.18
N SER A 131 -21.88 21.50 -6.86
CA SER A 131 -21.63 21.24 -8.28
C SER A 131 -22.63 20.23 -8.80
N THR A 132 -23.06 20.42 -10.03
CA THR A 132 -23.92 19.46 -10.77
C THR A 132 -23.14 18.30 -11.38
N GLU A 133 -21.79 18.30 -11.28
CA GLU A 133 -20.95 17.20 -11.75
C GLU A 133 -21.14 15.97 -10.84
N PRO A 134 -21.60 14.82 -11.35
CA PRO A 134 -21.80 13.60 -10.57
C PRO A 134 -20.44 12.89 -10.35
N VAL A 135 -19.73 13.26 -9.32
CA VAL A 135 -18.38 12.74 -8.99
C VAL A 135 -18.40 11.38 -8.28
N LEU A 136 -19.50 11.00 -7.66
CA LEU A 136 -19.64 9.73 -6.94
C LEU A 136 -20.59 8.79 -7.68
N GLY A 137 -20.04 7.82 -8.42
CA GLY A 137 -20.83 6.75 -9.05
C GLY A 137 -21.15 5.62 -8.09
N ALA A 138 -22.12 4.77 -8.46
CA ALA A 138 -22.56 3.63 -7.65
C ALA A 138 -21.42 2.63 -7.39
N GLU A 139 -20.57 2.38 -8.39
CA GLU A 139 -19.44 1.47 -8.31
C GLU A 139 -18.41 1.98 -7.28
N LEU A 140 -18.07 3.29 -7.32
CA LEU A 140 -17.15 3.90 -6.37
C LEU A 140 -17.73 3.93 -4.96
N LEU A 141 -19.03 4.18 -4.82
CA LEU A 141 -19.72 4.12 -3.54
C LEU A 141 -19.68 2.69 -2.95
N GLY A 142 -19.96 1.67 -3.76
CA GLY A 142 -19.90 0.26 -3.36
C GLY A 142 -18.51 -0.14 -2.92
N LEU A 143 -17.48 0.20 -3.70
CA LEU A 143 -16.09 -0.03 -3.34
C LEU A 143 -15.71 0.69 -2.04
N ALA A 144 -16.07 1.97 -1.89
CA ALA A 144 -15.78 2.75 -0.70
C ALA A 144 -16.42 2.13 0.55
N ARG A 145 -17.65 1.61 0.45
CA ARG A 145 -18.34 0.90 1.54
C ARG A 145 -17.59 -0.39 1.90
N ALA A 146 -17.23 -1.21 0.90
CA ALA A 146 -16.50 -2.45 1.13
C ALA A 146 -15.14 -2.21 1.81
N VAL A 147 -14.41 -1.16 1.40
CA VAL A 147 -13.14 -0.78 2.03
C VAL A 147 -13.35 -0.29 3.47
N ALA A 148 -14.38 0.55 3.71
CA ALA A 148 -14.70 1.03 5.05
C ALA A 148 -15.05 -0.13 6.01
N ASP A 149 -15.82 -1.11 5.56
CA ASP A 149 -16.20 -2.27 6.37
C ASP A 149 -15.01 -3.19 6.63
N ARG A 150 -14.16 -3.44 5.62
CA ARG A 150 -12.95 -4.25 5.77
C ARG A 150 -11.96 -3.67 6.78
N TYR A 151 -11.85 -2.33 6.86
CA TYR A 151 -10.87 -1.64 7.68
C TYR A 151 -11.45 -1.00 8.95
N ALA A 152 -12.65 -1.40 9.36
CA ALA A 152 -13.34 -0.85 10.54
C ALA A 152 -13.47 0.69 10.51
N GLY A 153 -13.50 1.27 9.31
CA GLY A 153 -13.56 2.71 9.08
C GLY A 153 -14.96 3.24 8.78
N SER A 154 -15.07 4.56 8.57
CA SER A 154 -16.30 5.18 8.07
C SER A 154 -16.28 5.33 6.55
N LEU A 155 -17.46 5.30 5.93
CA LEU A 155 -17.62 5.58 4.50
C LEU A 155 -17.07 6.97 4.15
N ALA A 156 -17.30 7.95 5.03
CA ALA A 156 -16.82 9.32 4.83
C ALA A 156 -15.30 9.41 4.75
N ASP A 157 -14.55 8.65 5.59
CA ASP A 157 -13.09 8.61 5.53
C ASP A 157 -12.61 8.09 4.19
N VAL A 158 -13.21 7.00 3.70
CA VAL A 158 -12.84 6.42 2.40
C VAL A 158 -13.20 7.35 1.25
N LEU A 159 -14.36 8.01 1.28
CA LEU A 159 -14.74 8.97 0.25
C LEU A 159 -13.80 10.19 0.18
N GLN A 160 -13.23 10.62 1.31
CA GLN A 160 -12.20 11.67 1.33
C GLN A 160 -10.91 11.23 0.61
N LEU A 161 -10.57 9.94 0.64
CA LEU A 161 -9.45 9.39 -0.11
C LEU A 161 -9.78 9.18 -1.59
N ALA A 162 -11.03 8.80 -1.89
CA ALA A 162 -11.47 8.37 -3.21
C ALA A 162 -11.82 9.54 -4.15
N VAL A 163 -12.40 10.62 -3.62
CA VAL A 163 -12.89 11.74 -4.43
C VAL A 163 -12.06 12.99 -4.12
N PRO A 164 -11.22 13.44 -5.06
CA PRO A 164 -10.33 14.57 -4.83
C PRO A 164 -11.12 15.87 -4.55
N PRO A 165 -10.52 16.84 -3.85
CA PRO A 165 -11.12 18.15 -3.64
C PRO A 165 -11.52 18.81 -4.96
N ARG A 166 -12.69 19.46 -4.98
CA ARG A 166 -13.22 20.15 -6.17
C ARG A 166 -12.29 21.29 -6.61
N ASN A 167 -12.04 21.36 -7.90
CA ASN A 167 -11.46 22.54 -8.54
C ASN A 167 -12.43 23.05 -9.62
N ALA A 168 -13.08 24.21 -9.35
CA ALA A 168 -14.12 24.75 -10.21
C ALA A 168 -13.61 25.12 -11.63
N ARG A 169 -12.34 25.56 -11.75
CA ARG A 169 -11.74 25.90 -13.05
C ARG A 169 -11.50 24.66 -13.91
N ALA A 170 -11.03 23.58 -13.28
CA ALA A 170 -10.85 22.30 -13.96
C ALA A 170 -12.20 21.68 -14.37
N GLU A 171 -13.22 21.81 -13.51
CA GLU A 171 -14.57 21.28 -13.76
C GLU A 171 -15.27 21.96 -14.93
N ALA A 172 -15.10 23.27 -15.08
CA ALA A 172 -15.68 24.05 -16.18
C ALA A 172 -15.08 23.74 -17.55
N LYS A 173 -13.90 23.09 -17.60
CA LYS A 173 -13.26 22.72 -18.86
C LYS A 173 -13.87 21.41 -19.38
N PRO A 174 -14.21 21.33 -20.68
CA PRO A 174 -14.64 20.07 -21.28
C PRO A 174 -13.48 19.06 -21.25
N SER A 175 -13.81 17.79 -21.13
CA SER A 175 -12.84 16.72 -21.36
C SER A 175 -12.67 16.47 -22.87
N PRO A 176 -11.52 15.93 -23.31
CA PRO A 176 -11.34 15.54 -24.70
C PRO A 176 -12.35 14.45 -25.10
N GLU A 177 -12.57 14.31 -26.41
CA GLU A 177 -13.37 13.21 -26.91
C GLU A 177 -12.69 11.85 -26.63
N PRO A 178 -13.47 10.80 -26.31
CA PRO A 178 -12.92 9.47 -26.12
C PRO A 178 -12.22 8.98 -27.38
N ALA A 179 -10.97 8.59 -27.24
CA ALA A 179 -10.24 8.02 -28.35
C ALA A 179 -10.70 6.58 -28.66
N PRO A 180 -10.64 6.13 -29.92
CA PRO A 180 -10.98 4.76 -30.30
C PRO A 180 -10.07 3.74 -29.59
N ALA A 181 -10.58 2.52 -29.41
CA ALA A 181 -9.79 1.42 -28.86
C ALA A 181 -8.54 1.17 -29.75
N PRO A 182 -7.36 0.95 -29.16
CA PRO A 182 -6.17 0.60 -29.94
C PRO A 182 -6.29 -0.83 -30.48
N ALA A 183 -5.48 -1.18 -31.46
CA ALA A 183 -5.27 -2.58 -31.83
C ALA A 183 -4.65 -3.35 -30.67
N ALA A 184 -4.92 -4.65 -30.59
CA ALA A 184 -4.26 -5.51 -29.64
C ALA A 184 -2.74 -5.49 -29.87
N PRO A 185 -1.93 -5.28 -28.84
CA PRO A 185 -0.47 -5.23 -29.00
C PRO A 185 0.08 -6.63 -29.26
N GLU A 186 1.19 -6.69 -29.99
CA GLU A 186 2.01 -7.90 -30.07
C GLU A 186 2.55 -8.24 -28.66
N PRO A 187 2.75 -9.52 -28.33
CA PRO A 187 3.23 -9.93 -27.02
C PRO A 187 4.58 -9.30 -26.65
N GLY A 188 5.53 -9.21 -27.58
CA GLY A 188 6.85 -8.62 -27.34
C GLY A 188 7.57 -9.32 -26.19
N SER A 189 8.02 -8.56 -25.19
CA SER A 189 8.74 -9.13 -24.04
C SER A 189 7.93 -10.10 -23.17
N TRP A 190 6.60 -10.14 -23.29
CA TRP A 190 5.78 -11.14 -22.62
C TRP A 190 6.01 -12.58 -23.11
N GLU A 191 6.60 -12.78 -24.29
CA GLU A 191 6.99 -14.10 -24.79
C GLU A 191 8.01 -14.82 -23.88
N ARG A 192 8.75 -14.06 -23.09
CA ARG A 192 9.73 -14.62 -22.14
C ARG A 192 9.10 -15.24 -20.89
N TYR A 193 7.80 -15.00 -20.66
CA TYR A 193 7.08 -15.52 -19.49
C TYR A 193 6.18 -16.67 -19.89
N VAL A 194 6.23 -17.74 -19.10
CA VAL A 194 5.29 -18.86 -19.28
C VAL A 194 3.86 -18.33 -19.14
N ASN A 195 3.02 -18.60 -20.14
CA ASN A 195 1.65 -18.07 -20.25
C ASN A 195 1.53 -16.54 -20.43
N GLY A 196 2.61 -15.82 -20.67
CA GLY A 196 2.57 -14.36 -20.90
C GLY A 196 1.72 -13.97 -22.10
N PRO A 197 1.93 -14.55 -23.31
CA PRO A 197 1.07 -14.28 -24.47
C PRO A 197 -0.41 -14.64 -24.23
N ALA A 198 -0.70 -15.75 -23.53
CA ALA A 198 -2.05 -16.16 -23.19
C ALA A 198 -2.73 -15.19 -22.23
N PHE A 199 -1.99 -14.62 -21.27
CA PHE A 199 -2.46 -13.58 -20.37
C PHE A 199 -2.89 -12.33 -21.15
N LEU A 200 -2.04 -11.83 -22.06
CA LEU A 200 -2.37 -10.68 -22.93
C LEU A 200 -3.55 -10.99 -23.84
N GLY A 201 -3.58 -12.16 -24.47
CA GLY A 201 -4.68 -12.58 -25.32
C GLY A 201 -6.03 -12.64 -24.57
N SER A 202 -6.02 -13.09 -23.32
CA SER A 202 -7.21 -13.07 -22.46
C SER A 202 -7.69 -11.64 -22.18
N LEU A 203 -6.78 -10.70 -21.88
CA LEU A 203 -7.14 -9.29 -21.68
C LEU A 203 -7.72 -8.68 -22.96
N ALA A 204 -7.08 -8.90 -24.12
CA ALA A 204 -7.52 -8.39 -25.41
C ALA A 204 -8.88 -8.98 -25.84
N GLY A 205 -9.18 -10.19 -25.42
CA GLY A 205 -10.50 -10.84 -25.60
C GLY A 205 -11.55 -10.42 -24.59
N GLY A 206 -11.27 -9.46 -23.69
CA GLY A 206 -12.21 -8.99 -22.66
C GLY A 206 -12.32 -9.92 -21.44
N GLY A 207 -11.43 -10.90 -21.31
CA GLY A 207 -11.33 -11.76 -20.15
C GLY A 207 -10.86 -11.03 -18.90
N ALA A 208 -10.92 -11.72 -17.75
CA ALA A 208 -10.51 -11.19 -16.45
C ALA A 208 -9.45 -12.10 -15.80
N PRO A 209 -8.27 -12.31 -16.42
CA PRO A 209 -7.23 -13.17 -15.85
C PRO A 209 -6.64 -12.55 -14.59
N ARG A 210 -6.27 -13.40 -13.61
CA ARG A 210 -5.64 -12.98 -12.35
C ARG A 210 -4.26 -13.59 -12.26
N ALA A 211 -3.25 -12.76 -12.11
CA ALA A 211 -1.87 -13.22 -12.11
C ALA A 211 -1.00 -12.52 -11.07
N VAL A 212 -0.03 -13.28 -10.54
CA VAL A 212 1.13 -12.78 -9.82
C VAL A 212 2.33 -12.89 -10.75
N TRP A 213 2.87 -11.76 -11.12
CA TRP A 213 3.94 -11.65 -12.11
C TRP A 213 5.28 -11.35 -11.45
N THR A 214 6.22 -12.27 -11.55
CA THR A 214 7.62 -12.05 -11.17
C THR A 214 8.37 -11.56 -12.39
N ALA A 215 8.62 -10.27 -12.44
CA ALA A 215 9.29 -9.62 -13.56
C ALA A 215 10.75 -10.02 -13.63
N LEU A 216 11.24 -10.23 -14.85
CA LEU A 216 12.67 -10.38 -15.11
C LEU A 216 13.42 -9.09 -14.73
N PRO A 217 14.66 -9.17 -14.24
CA PRO A 217 15.49 -8.00 -14.03
C PRO A 217 15.71 -7.22 -15.32
N GLY A 218 15.91 -5.92 -15.21
CA GLY A 218 16.09 -5.03 -16.34
C GLY A 218 14.99 -3.99 -16.51
N PRO A 219 15.04 -3.20 -17.60
CA PRO A 219 14.19 -2.01 -17.76
C PRO A 219 12.79 -2.28 -18.33
N LEU A 220 12.52 -3.51 -18.86
CA LEU A 220 11.35 -3.78 -19.72
C LEU A 220 10.01 -3.87 -18.98
N TRP A 221 10.00 -3.99 -17.67
CA TRP A 221 8.78 -4.15 -16.86
C TRP A 221 7.72 -3.04 -17.09
N ALA A 222 8.15 -1.79 -17.36
CA ALA A 222 7.22 -0.71 -17.61
C ALA A 222 6.53 -0.85 -18.98
N GLU A 223 7.28 -1.33 -20.01
CA GLU A 223 6.73 -1.66 -21.32
C GLU A 223 5.79 -2.88 -21.24
N GLU A 224 6.15 -3.87 -20.43
CA GLU A 224 5.32 -5.04 -20.17
C GLU A 224 3.98 -4.63 -19.53
N LEU A 225 3.98 -3.73 -18.55
CA LEU A 225 2.75 -3.13 -17.99
C LEU A 225 1.96 -2.35 -19.06
N ALA A 226 2.63 -1.55 -19.87
CA ALA A 226 1.98 -0.78 -20.93
C ALA A 226 1.29 -1.70 -21.95
N ARG A 227 1.89 -2.84 -22.32
CA ARG A 227 1.26 -3.84 -23.20
C ARG A 227 0.04 -4.48 -22.57
N ALA A 228 0.05 -4.78 -21.27
CA ALA A 228 -1.12 -5.31 -20.57
C ALA A 228 -2.27 -4.28 -20.55
N VAL A 229 -1.96 -2.99 -20.36
CA VAL A 229 -2.94 -1.90 -20.46
C VAL A 229 -3.47 -1.81 -21.90
N ALA A 230 -2.61 -1.80 -22.91
CA ALA A 230 -3.03 -1.72 -24.33
C ALA A 230 -3.90 -2.91 -24.73
N ALA A 231 -3.57 -4.13 -24.31
CA ALA A 231 -4.38 -5.32 -24.53
C ALA A 231 -5.77 -5.17 -23.92
N THR A 232 -5.86 -4.62 -22.70
CA THR A 232 -7.15 -4.35 -22.05
C THR A 232 -7.96 -3.30 -22.82
N LEU A 233 -7.32 -2.21 -23.25
CA LEU A 233 -7.98 -1.15 -24.03
C LEU A 233 -8.48 -1.66 -25.39
N ALA A 234 -7.77 -2.62 -26.00
CA ALA A 234 -8.19 -3.24 -27.26
C ALA A 234 -9.52 -3.97 -27.16
N SER A 235 -9.85 -4.53 -25.97
CA SER A 235 -11.17 -5.12 -25.70
C SER A 235 -12.29 -4.09 -25.47
N GLY A 236 -11.98 -2.77 -25.51
CA GLY A 236 -12.91 -1.70 -25.17
C GLY A 236 -13.07 -1.46 -23.68
N ARG A 237 -12.39 -2.22 -22.81
CA ARG A 237 -12.40 -2.06 -21.35
C ARG A 237 -11.32 -1.12 -20.87
N GLY A 238 -11.46 -0.59 -19.64
CA GLY A 238 -10.49 0.32 -19.04
C GLY A 238 -9.42 -0.38 -18.21
N ALA A 239 -8.29 0.30 -17.93
CA ALA A 239 -7.20 -0.24 -17.12
C ALA A 239 -6.72 0.76 -16.07
N LEU A 240 -6.34 0.24 -14.90
CA LEU A 240 -5.79 0.99 -13.79
C LEU A 240 -4.47 0.37 -13.35
N VAL A 241 -3.40 1.16 -13.34
CA VAL A 241 -2.07 0.77 -12.82
C VAL A 241 -1.74 1.62 -11.61
N VAL A 242 -1.45 0.97 -10.49
CA VAL A 242 -1.01 1.61 -9.24
C VAL A 242 0.45 1.27 -8.98
N VAL A 243 1.27 2.29 -8.71
CA VAL A 243 2.72 2.17 -8.50
C VAL A 243 3.15 2.90 -7.23
N PRO A 244 4.36 2.60 -6.67
CA PRO A 244 4.80 3.13 -5.38
C PRO A 244 4.93 4.65 -5.32
N ASP A 245 5.57 5.25 -6.33
CA ASP A 245 5.92 6.67 -6.32
C ASP A 245 5.84 7.33 -7.70
N GLY A 246 6.04 8.66 -7.74
CA GLY A 246 5.95 9.46 -8.96
C GLY A 246 7.02 9.11 -10.00
N ARG A 247 8.22 8.66 -9.60
CA ARG A 247 9.29 8.26 -10.54
C ARG A 247 8.93 6.97 -11.26
N VAL A 248 8.42 6.00 -10.51
CA VAL A 248 7.91 4.75 -11.08
C VAL A 248 6.71 5.03 -11.99
N ALA A 249 5.80 5.93 -11.57
CA ALA A 249 4.68 6.37 -12.40
C ALA A 249 5.15 7.00 -13.70
N GLY A 250 6.18 7.85 -13.67
CA GLY A 250 6.76 8.47 -14.86
C GLY A 250 7.36 7.47 -15.86
N ARG A 251 7.90 6.34 -15.39
CA ARG A 251 8.39 5.27 -16.29
C ARG A 251 7.25 4.57 -17.01
N VAL A 252 6.17 4.27 -16.30
CA VAL A 252 4.98 3.65 -16.90
C VAL A 252 4.28 4.64 -17.84
N ASP A 253 4.19 5.93 -17.45
CA ASP A 253 3.67 7.03 -18.27
C ASP A 253 4.41 7.13 -19.59
N ALA A 254 5.75 7.13 -19.56
CA ALA A 254 6.58 7.15 -20.76
C ALA A 254 6.35 5.92 -21.67
N ALA A 255 6.25 4.73 -21.07
CA ALA A 255 5.97 3.50 -21.82
C ALA A 255 4.57 3.49 -22.44
N LEU A 256 3.56 3.99 -21.71
CA LEU A 256 2.20 4.14 -22.21
C LEU A 256 2.14 5.19 -23.34
N THR A 257 2.83 6.32 -23.17
CA THR A 257 2.91 7.36 -24.21
C THR A 257 3.56 6.83 -25.50
N ALA A 258 4.65 6.08 -25.36
CA ALA A 258 5.33 5.47 -26.50
C ALA A 258 4.44 4.46 -27.24
N LEU A 259 3.63 3.68 -26.52
CA LEU A 259 2.80 2.62 -27.10
C LEU A 259 1.44 3.13 -27.60
N LEU A 260 0.79 4.01 -26.87
CA LEU A 260 -0.58 4.47 -27.13
C LEU A 260 -0.68 5.85 -27.78
N GLY A 261 0.37 6.67 -27.66
CA GLY A 261 0.37 8.08 -28.00
C GLY A 261 -0.02 9.01 -26.84
N GLU A 262 0.20 10.29 -27.00
CA GLU A 262 -0.12 11.32 -26.01
C GLU A 262 -1.62 11.44 -25.76
N GLY A 263 -1.98 11.76 -24.51
CA GLY A 263 -3.37 12.00 -24.09
C GLY A 263 -4.27 10.77 -24.03
N ARG A 264 -3.72 9.57 -24.22
CA ARG A 264 -4.47 8.31 -24.22
C ARG A 264 -4.65 7.69 -22.83
N HIS A 265 -3.95 8.19 -21.84
CA HIS A 265 -4.03 7.78 -20.44
C HIS A 265 -3.93 8.98 -19.49
N ALA A 266 -4.36 8.82 -18.26
CA ALA A 266 -4.28 9.84 -17.21
C ALA A 266 -3.18 9.48 -16.20
N LEU A 267 -2.39 10.49 -15.80
CA LEU A 267 -1.36 10.38 -14.77
C LEU A 267 -1.84 11.00 -13.45
N LEU A 268 -2.18 10.16 -12.46
CA LEU A 268 -2.70 10.60 -11.17
C LEU A 268 -1.63 10.52 -10.07
N THR A 269 -0.85 11.57 -9.92
CA THR A 269 0.17 11.71 -8.87
C THR A 269 -0.04 12.98 -8.03
N ALA A 270 0.59 13.05 -6.86
CA ALA A 270 0.49 14.21 -5.98
C ALA A 270 1.24 15.42 -6.53
N GLU A 271 2.33 15.19 -7.27
CA GLU A 271 3.21 16.20 -7.85
C GLU A 271 2.53 17.05 -8.96
N ALA A 272 1.48 16.51 -9.58
CA ALA A 272 0.75 17.18 -10.66
C ALA A 272 0.04 18.47 -10.22
N GLY A 273 -0.09 18.72 -8.93
CA GLY A 273 -0.86 19.82 -8.38
C GLY A 273 -2.39 19.60 -8.44
N PRO A 274 -3.17 20.36 -7.65
CA PRO A 274 -4.60 20.06 -7.43
C PRO A 274 -5.47 20.28 -8.68
N GLU A 275 -5.19 21.30 -9.50
CA GLU A 275 -5.99 21.58 -10.71
C GLU A 275 -5.79 20.52 -11.79
N LYS A 276 -4.52 20.19 -12.11
CA LYS A 276 -4.20 19.17 -13.11
C LYS A 276 -4.73 17.80 -12.66
N ARG A 277 -4.49 17.43 -11.40
CA ARG A 277 -4.98 16.15 -10.83
C ARG A 277 -6.51 16.04 -10.91
N TYR A 278 -7.26 17.09 -10.56
CA TYR A 278 -8.72 17.05 -10.64
C TYR A 278 -9.22 16.98 -12.08
N ARG A 279 -8.56 17.68 -13.02
CA ARG A 279 -8.88 17.62 -14.45
C ARG A 279 -8.65 16.23 -15.04
N GLU A 280 -7.51 15.60 -14.75
CA GLU A 280 -7.21 14.22 -15.17
C GLU A 280 -8.22 13.23 -14.57
N TRP A 281 -8.52 13.37 -13.29
CA TRP A 281 -9.51 12.56 -12.60
C TRP A 281 -10.91 12.70 -13.23
N LEU A 282 -11.33 13.92 -13.60
CA LEU A 282 -12.60 14.16 -14.28
C LEU A 282 -12.61 13.56 -15.69
N ALA A 283 -11.50 13.63 -16.44
CA ALA A 283 -11.41 13.00 -17.75
C ALA A 283 -11.66 11.48 -17.66
N VAL A 284 -11.13 10.84 -16.62
CA VAL A 284 -11.40 9.42 -16.33
C VAL A 284 -12.87 9.21 -15.95
N ARG A 285 -13.41 10.01 -15.04
CA ARG A 285 -14.80 9.89 -14.57
C ARG A 285 -15.81 10.09 -15.70
N ARG A 286 -15.56 11.03 -16.59
CA ARG A 286 -16.37 11.32 -17.77
C ARG A 286 -16.21 10.27 -18.88
N GLY A 287 -15.21 9.37 -18.75
CA GLY A 287 -14.94 8.31 -19.73
C GLY A 287 -14.18 8.79 -20.96
N ALA A 288 -13.65 10.03 -20.94
CA ALA A 288 -12.78 10.55 -22.01
C ALA A 288 -11.46 9.78 -22.10
N VAL A 289 -10.98 9.28 -20.96
CA VAL A 289 -9.77 8.46 -20.84
C VAL A 289 -10.12 7.19 -20.04
N ARG A 290 -9.65 6.03 -20.53
CA ARG A 290 -9.94 4.73 -19.94
C ARG A 290 -8.71 4.04 -19.33
N ALA A 291 -7.51 4.57 -19.53
CA ALA A 291 -6.28 4.08 -18.90
C ALA A 291 -5.81 5.07 -17.85
N VAL A 292 -5.41 4.57 -16.71
CA VAL A 292 -4.90 5.36 -15.59
C VAL A 292 -3.63 4.74 -15.06
N VAL A 293 -2.59 5.55 -14.89
CA VAL A 293 -1.43 5.22 -14.05
C VAL A 293 -1.33 6.24 -12.92
N GLY A 294 -0.99 5.79 -11.74
CA GLY A 294 -0.83 6.70 -10.62
C GLY A 294 -0.29 6.05 -9.37
N THR A 295 -0.08 6.87 -8.36
CA THR A 295 0.33 6.39 -7.05
C THR A 295 -0.88 5.91 -6.24
N ARG A 296 -0.69 5.54 -4.99
CA ARG A 296 -1.72 4.98 -4.09
C ARG A 296 -3.11 5.62 -4.22
N ALA A 297 -3.20 6.95 -4.32
CA ALA A 297 -4.49 7.63 -4.46
C ALA A 297 -5.28 7.22 -5.71
N ALA A 298 -4.61 6.71 -6.75
CA ALA A 298 -5.25 6.24 -7.98
C ALA A 298 -6.03 4.93 -7.78
N MET A 299 -5.85 4.18 -6.68
CA MET A 299 -6.57 2.93 -6.42
C MET A 299 -8.11 3.09 -6.46
N PHE A 300 -8.61 4.32 -6.26
CA PHE A 300 -10.03 4.68 -6.33
C PHE A 300 -10.43 5.37 -7.64
N ALA A 301 -9.55 5.50 -8.64
CA ALA A 301 -9.87 6.18 -9.88
C ALA A 301 -11.12 5.59 -10.56
N PRO A 302 -12.09 6.42 -10.96
CA PRO A 302 -13.40 5.96 -11.46
C PRO A 302 -13.32 5.56 -12.95
N VAL A 303 -12.50 4.55 -13.25
CA VAL A 303 -12.32 4.01 -14.60
C VAL A 303 -13.60 3.29 -15.04
N ARG A 304 -14.15 3.68 -16.20
CA ARG A 304 -15.34 3.04 -16.76
C ARG A 304 -15.00 1.67 -17.35
N ASP A 305 -15.93 0.72 -17.22
CA ASP A 305 -15.82 -0.63 -17.79
C ASP A 305 -14.46 -1.26 -17.46
N LEU A 306 -14.07 -1.24 -16.20
CA LEU A 306 -12.75 -1.67 -15.75
C LEU A 306 -12.47 -3.12 -16.14
N GLY A 307 -11.39 -3.35 -16.91
CA GLY A 307 -10.96 -4.65 -17.40
C GLY A 307 -9.71 -5.18 -16.71
N LEU A 308 -8.87 -4.28 -16.20
CA LEU A 308 -7.63 -4.65 -15.50
C LEU A 308 -7.33 -3.70 -14.36
N VAL A 309 -6.97 -4.24 -13.21
CA VAL A 309 -6.23 -3.54 -12.16
C VAL A 309 -4.85 -4.15 -12.03
N ALA A 310 -3.81 -3.31 -12.05
CA ALA A 310 -2.42 -3.73 -11.88
C ALA A 310 -1.79 -3.00 -10.70
N LEU A 311 -1.00 -3.71 -9.91
CA LEU A 311 -0.20 -3.15 -8.82
C LEU A 311 1.25 -3.56 -9.02
N TRP A 312 2.14 -2.57 -9.04
CA TRP A 312 3.57 -2.81 -9.13
C TRP A 312 4.23 -2.66 -7.76
N ASP A 313 5.06 -3.67 -7.40
CA ASP A 313 5.88 -3.70 -6.18
C ASP A 313 5.04 -3.51 -4.90
N ASP A 314 4.09 -4.40 -4.67
CA ASP A 314 3.11 -4.35 -3.57
C ASP A 314 3.73 -4.38 -2.17
N GLY A 315 4.98 -4.82 -2.04
CA GLY A 315 5.75 -4.78 -0.80
C GLY A 315 6.25 -3.37 -0.42
N ASP A 316 6.10 -2.35 -1.29
CA ASP A 316 6.50 -1.01 -0.93
C ASP A 316 5.55 -0.36 0.08
N SER A 317 6.12 0.20 1.16
CA SER A 317 5.34 0.82 2.24
C SER A 317 4.50 2.03 1.79
N SER A 318 4.81 2.62 0.63
CA SER A 318 4.03 3.73 0.06
C SER A 318 2.62 3.31 -0.35
N HIS A 319 2.37 2.01 -0.55
CA HIS A 319 1.04 1.47 -0.84
C HIS A 319 0.10 1.45 0.37
N SER A 320 0.62 1.62 1.59
CA SER A 320 -0.18 1.78 2.81
C SER A 320 -0.64 3.22 2.96
N GLU A 321 -1.96 3.46 3.07
CA GLU A 321 -2.51 4.80 3.31
C GLU A 321 -2.27 5.23 4.77
N PRO A 322 -1.68 6.41 5.03
CA PRO A 322 -1.46 6.88 6.38
C PRO A 322 -2.73 7.43 7.07
N HIS A 323 -3.73 7.85 6.30
CA HIS A 323 -4.98 8.39 6.84
C HIS A 323 -6.02 7.28 7.04
N ALA A 324 -6.89 7.48 8.04
CA ALA A 324 -7.96 6.53 8.31
C ALA A 324 -8.82 6.24 7.06
N PRO A 325 -9.25 4.99 6.89
CA PRO A 325 -9.06 3.81 7.72
C PRO A 325 -7.76 3.04 7.45
N GLN A 326 -6.77 3.64 6.80
CA GLN A 326 -5.43 3.13 6.51
C GLN A 326 -5.40 1.89 5.59
N PRO A 327 -6.15 1.88 4.48
CA PRO A 327 -6.16 0.75 3.57
C PRO A 327 -4.82 0.57 2.85
N HIS A 328 -4.49 -0.67 2.52
CA HIS A 328 -3.38 -1.00 1.63
C HIS A 328 -3.88 -1.12 0.18
N ALA A 329 -3.14 -0.55 -0.79
CA ALA A 329 -3.56 -0.53 -2.19
C ALA A 329 -3.83 -1.94 -2.75
N ARG A 330 -3.01 -2.96 -2.43
CA ARG A 330 -3.25 -4.35 -2.82
C ARG A 330 -4.64 -4.82 -2.42
N GLU A 331 -5.02 -4.60 -1.16
CA GLU A 331 -6.31 -5.07 -0.64
C GLU A 331 -7.49 -4.34 -1.29
N VAL A 332 -7.34 -3.03 -1.56
CA VAL A 332 -8.36 -2.26 -2.29
C VAL A 332 -8.52 -2.77 -3.72
N LEU A 333 -7.40 -3.06 -4.40
CA LEU A 333 -7.44 -3.58 -5.77
C LEU A 333 -7.96 -5.02 -5.83
N LEU A 334 -7.73 -5.85 -4.80
CA LEU A 334 -8.34 -7.18 -4.68
C LEU A 334 -9.88 -7.08 -4.53
N LEU A 335 -10.35 -6.18 -3.64
CA LEU A 335 -11.78 -5.91 -3.50
C LEU A 335 -12.38 -5.41 -4.82
N ARG A 336 -11.66 -4.53 -5.51
CA ARG A 336 -12.08 -3.97 -6.78
C ARG A 336 -12.14 -5.02 -7.89
N ALA A 337 -11.12 -5.90 -7.99
CA ALA A 337 -11.12 -6.99 -8.96
C ALA A 337 -12.32 -7.95 -8.78
N ALA A 338 -12.72 -8.19 -7.53
CA ALA A 338 -13.90 -8.99 -7.22
C ALA A 338 -15.21 -8.26 -7.53
N HIS A 339 -15.32 -6.98 -7.13
CA HIS A 339 -16.52 -6.15 -7.33
C HIS A 339 -16.78 -5.86 -8.81
N ASP A 340 -15.76 -5.41 -9.55
CA ASP A 340 -15.86 -4.97 -10.94
C ASP A 340 -15.68 -6.15 -11.92
N LYS A 341 -15.42 -7.37 -11.42
CA LYS A 341 -15.18 -8.59 -12.20
C LYS A 341 -14.11 -8.37 -13.28
N CYS A 342 -13.00 -7.76 -12.92
CA CYS A 342 -11.91 -7.45 -13.83
C CYS A 342 -10.66 -8.29 -13.57
N GLY A 343 -9.72 -8.27 -14.52
CA GLY A 343 -8.42 -8.89 -14.38
C GLY A 343 -7.58 -8.24 -13.28
N PHE A 344 -6.64 -8.99 -12.74
CA PHE A 344 -5.74 -8.54 -11.68
C PHE A 344 -4.30 -8.94 -12.03
N LEU A 345 -3.38 -7.97 -11.98
CA LEU A 345 -1.96 -8.20 -12.19
C LEU A 345 -1.16 -7.63 -11.01
N LEU A 346 -0.54 -8.49 -10.24
CA LEU A 346 0.38 -8.12 -9.17
C LEU A 346 1.80 -8.37 -9.63
N GLY A 347 2.55 -7.32 -9.95
CA GLY A 347 3.89 -7.42 -10.54
C GLY A 347 5.00 -6.88 -9.63
N GLY A 348 6.20 -7.45 -9.75
CA GLY A 348 7.40 -6.98 -9.08
C GLY A 348 8.63 -7.80 -9.40
N THR A 349 9.81 -7.29 -9.09
CA THR A 349 11.08 -8.05 -9.17
C THR A 349 11.28 -8.98 -7.97
N ALA A 350 10.52 -8.76 -6.89
CA ALA A 350 10.41 -9.63 -5.73
C ALA A 350 8.98 -10.18 -5.63
N CYS A 351 8.76 -11.14 -4.75
CA CYS A 351 7.46 -11.70 -4.42
C CYS A 351 7.19 -11.48 -2.94
N THR A 352 6.04 -10.89 -2.60
CA THR A 352 5.62 -10.77 -1.21
C THR A 352 4.97 -12.06 -0.72
N VAL A 353 4.87 -12.23 0.58
CA VAL A 353 4.20 -13.41 1.16
C VAL A 353 2.71 -13.40 0.83
N GLU A 354 2.09 -12.24 0.73
CA GLU A 354 0.71 -12.08 0.29
C GLU A 354 0.53 -12.48 -1.19
N ALA A 355 1.47 -12.10 -2.05
CA ALA A 355 1.47 -12.54 -3.46
C ALA A 355 1.61 -14.06 -3.56
N ALA A 356 2.49 -14.66 -2.75
CA ALA A 356 2.64 -16.11 -2.67
C ALA A 356 1.35 -16.80 -2.19
N GLN A 357 0.64 -16.21 -1.25
CA GLN A 357 -0.65 -16.73 -0.77
C GLN A 357 -1.72 -16.71 -1.86
N LEU A 358 -1.81 -15.64 -2.67
CA LEU A 358 -2.76 -15.58 -3.78
C LEU A 358 -2.54 -16.73 -4.78
N VAL A 359 -1.28 -17.10 -5.01
CA VAL A 359 -0.95 -18.26 -5.86
C VAL A 359 -1.25 -19.58 -5.15
N ALA A 360 -0.88 -19.71 -3.87
CA ALA A 360 -1.08 -20.93 -3.10
C ALA A 360 -2.56 -21.30 -2.93
N THR A 361 -3.43 -20.29 -2.83
CA THR A 361 -4.90 -20.47 -2.76
C THR A 361 -5.55 -20.68 -4.13
N GLY A 362 -4.81 -20.60 -5.24
CA GLY A 362 -5.36 -20.68 -6.58
C GLY A 362 -6.17 -19.47 -7.03
N TRP A 363 -6.15 -18.37 -6.25
CA TRP A 363 -6.87 -17.15 -6.60
C TRP A 363 -6.23 -16.42 -7.79
N ALA A 364 -4.91 -16.52 -7.95
CA ALA A 364 -4.15 -16.00 -9.07
C ALA A 364 -3.17 -17.06 -9.61
N LEU A 365 -2.89 -16.98 -10.90
CA LEU A 365 -1.88 -17.84 -11.54
C LEU A 365 -0.49 -17.18 -11.49
N PRO A 366 0.59 -17.95 -11.36
CA PRO A 366 1.93 -17.40 -11.45
C PRO A 366 2.28 -17.08 -12.91
N LEU A 367 2.83 -15.89 -13.15
CA LEU A 367 3.48 -15.48 -14.38
C LEU A 367 4.97 -15.27 -14.09
N ALA A 368 5.80 -16.18 -14.53
CA ALA A 368 7.24 -16.12 -14.34
C ALA A 368 7.95 -16.64 -15.58
N ALA A 369 9.17 -16.17 -15.79
CA ALA A 369 10.04 -16.72 -16.81
C ALA A 369 10.62 -18.06 -16.35
N ASP A 370 11.05 -18.88 -17.29
CA ASP A 370 11.78 -20.09 -16.98
C ASP A 370 13.16 -19.80 -16.36
N ARG A 371 13.79 -20.84 -15.82
CA ARG A 371 15.05 -20.68 -15.09
C ARG A 371 16.21 -20.23 -15.99
N GLU A 372 16.19 -20.56 -17.26
CA GLU A 372 17.20 -20.17 -18.22
C GLU A 372 17.11 -18.68 -18.53
N GLN A 373 15.92 -18.18 -18.82
CA GLN A 373 15.66 -16.76 -19.02
C GLN A 373 16.05 -15.93 -17.79
N VAL A 374 15.72 -16.42 -16.59
CA VAL A 374 16.10 -15.75 -15.34
C VAL A 374 17.63 -15.67 -15.21
N ARG A 375 18.35 -16.76 -15.47
CA ARG A 375 19.84 -16.77 -15.39
C ARG A 375 20.49 -15.85 -16.41
N HIS A 376 19.91 -15.76 -17.60
CA HIS A 376 20.43 -14.88 -18.64
C HIS A 376 20.23 -13.40 -18.27
N ALA A 377 19.06 -13.03 -17.75
CA ALA A 377 18.71 -11.66 -17.43
C ALA A 377 19.31 -11.17 -16.09
N ALA A 378 19.51 -12.07 -15.12
CA ALA A 378 20.03 -11.70 -13.81
C ALA A 378 21.53 -11.43 -13.82
N PRO A 379 22.03 -10.48 -13.03
CA PRO A 379 23.46 -10.31 -12.79
C PRO A 379 24.04 -11.49 -11.99
N LEU A 380 25.36 -11.67 -12.07
CA LEU A 380 26.06 -12.61 -11.19
C LEU A 380 26.10 -12.06 -9.76
N VAL A 381 25.40 -12.72 -8.84
CA VAL A 381 25.40 -12.31 -7.43
C VAL A 381 26.45 -13.09 -6.66
N ARG A 382 27.35 -12.37 -5.98
CA ARG A 382 28.43 -12.94 -5.15
C ARG A 382 28.23 -12.50 -3.70
N THR A 383 28.51 -13.42 -2.78
CA THR A 383 28.52 -13.17 -1.34
C THR A 383 29.94 -13.24 -0.81
N ILE A 384 30.18 -12.65 0.32
CA ILE A 384 31.45 -12.73 1.02
C ILE A 384 31.37 -13.94 1.95
N GLY A 385 31.96 -15.05 1.53
CA GLY A 385 31.97 -16.28 2.30
C GLY A 385 33.05 -16.34 3.39
N ASP A 386 32.89 -17.26 4.34
CA ASP A 386 33.84 -17.47 5.44
C ASP A 386 35.27 -17.78 4.96
N GLY A 387 35.41 -18.47 3.83
CA GLY A 387 36.71 -18.76 3.23
C GLY A 387 37.42 -17.52 2.68
N GLU A 388 36.68 -16.49 2.21
CA GLU A 388 37.26 -15.23 1.77
C GLU A 388 37.61 -14.33 2.97
N LEU A 389 36.74 -14.33 4.00
CA LEU A 389 37.00 -13.62 5.27
C LEU A 389 38.15 -14.26 6.06
N ALA A 390 38.35 -15.58 5.97
CA ALA A 390 39.48 -16.27 6.63
C ALA A 390 40.82 -15.98 5.98
N ARG A 391 40.84 -15.72 4.67
CA ARG A 391 42.07 -15.35 3.92
C ARG A 391 42.45 -13.88 4.06
N ASP A 392 41.51 -13.04 4.47
CA ASP A 392 41.69 -11.60 4.58
C ASP A 392 41.26 -11.16 5.99
N GLU A 393 42.17 -11.38 6.96
CA GLU A 393 41.93 -11.00 8.37
C GLU A 393 41.74 -9.48 8.54
N ALA A 394 42.37 -8.69 7.66
CA ALA A 394 42.15 -7.26 7.57
C ALA A 394 40.73 -6.92 6.99
N ALA A 395 40.17 -7.76 6.13
CA ALA A 395 38.84 -7.58 5.57
C ALA A 395 37.71 -7.81 6.57
N ARG A 396 37.93 -8.62 7.62
CA ARG A 396 36.97 -8.77 8.73
C ARG A 396 36.68 -7.43 9.44
N ALA A 397 37.72 -6.61 9.59
CA ALA A 397 37.60 -5.30 10.17
C ALA A 397 37.21 -4.21 9.16
N ALA A 398 37.49 -4.43 7.86
CA ALA A 398 37.19 -3.47 6.80
C ALA A 398 35.68 -3.47 6.44
N ARG A 399 35.14 -2.30 6.25
CA ARG A 399 33.72 -2.13 5.81
C ARG A 399 33.50 -2.62 4.38
N LEU A 400 34.53 -2.50 3.54
CA LEU A 400 34.55 -2.94 2.16
C LEU A 400 35.58 -4.06 2.03
N PRO A 401 35.15 -5.31 1.98
CA PRO A 401 36.06 -6.47 1.76
C PRO A 401 36.71 -6.43 0.38
N SER A 402 37.80 -7.17 0.22
CA SER A 402 38.62 -7.20 -1.00
C SER A 402 37.79 -7.53 -2.26
N LEU A 403 36.82 -8.46 -2.14
CA LEU A 403 35.89 -8.78 -3.24
C LEU A 403 35.05 -7.57 -3.67
N ALA A 404 34.58 -6.76 -2.72
CA ALA A 404 33.82 -5.54 -3.04
C ALA A 404 34.70 -4.50 -3.75
N TRP A 405 35.93 -4.32 -3.31
CA TRP A 405 36.92 -3.45 -3.98
C TRP A 405 37.23 -3.92 -5.40
N GLN A 406 37.39 -5.23 -5.60
CA GLN A 406 37.62 -5.81 -6.91
C GLN A 406 36.42 -5.56 -7.84
N ALA A 407 35.19 -5.82 -7.39
CA ALA A 407 33.99 -5.60 -8.18
C ALA A 407 33.84 -4.12 -8.60
N VAL A 408 34.18 -3.16 -7.71
CA VAL A 408 34.19 -1.73 -8.08
C VAL A 408 35.22 -1.44 -9.17
N ARG A 409 36.46 -1.91 -8.99
CA ARG A 409 37.54 -1.67 -9.99
C ARG A 409 37.21 -2.25 -11.35
N ASP A 410 36.69 -3.46 -11.37
CA ASP A 410 36.35 -4.15 -12.63
C ASP A 410 35.13 -3.50 -13.29
N GLY A 411 34.10 -3.18 -12.51
CA GLY A 411 32.90 -2.51 -13.01
C GLY A 411 33.20 -1.12 -13.60
N LEU A 412 34.09 -0.35 -12.98
CA LEU A 412 34.46 0.98 -13.47
C LEU A 412 35.22 0.96 -14.82
N LYS A 413 35.71 -0.19 -15.26
CA LYS A 413 36.32 -0.34 -16.61
C LYS A 413 35.27 -0.32 -17.72
N SER A 414 34.02 -0.71 -17.42
CA SER A 414 32.96 -0.90 -18.40
C SER A 414 31.73 -0.04 -18.22
N GLY A 415 31.57 0.65 -17.06
CA GLY A 415 30.40 1.49 -16.81
C GLY A 415 30.28 2.01 -15.39
N PRO A 416 29.12 2.56 -15.03
CA PRO A 416 28.85 3.04 -13.70
C PRO A 416 28.68 1.89 -12.70
N VAL A 417 29.04 2.14 -11.44
CA VAL A 417 28.92 1.20 -10.32
C VAL A 417 27.97 1.76 -9.27
N LEU A 418 26.94 1.00 -8.93
CA LEU A 418 25.98 1.35 -7.88
C LEU A 418 26.49 0.88 -6.50
N VAL A 419 26.35 1.72 -5.49
CA VAL A 419 26.64 1.37 -4.10
C VAL A 419 25.44 1.69 -3.25
N GLN A 420 24.65 0.66 -2.90
CA GLN A 420 23.50 0.79 -2.02
C GLN A 420 23.95 0.76 -0.56
N VAL A 421 23.53 1.76 0.22
CA VAL A 421 23.80 1.86 1.66
C VAL A 421 22.50 2.08 2.43
N PRO A 422 22.28 1.43 3.58
CA PRO A 422 21.06 1.63 4.35
C PRO A 422 20.82 3.09 4.74
N ARG A 423 19.55 3.48 4.88
CA ARG A 423 19.20 4.83 5.37
C ARG A 423 19.59 5.01 6.84
N ARG A 424 20.01 6.21 7.23
CA ARG A 424 20.34 6.51 8.63
C ARG A 424 19.21 6.24 9.63
N GLY A 425 17.97 6.27 9.22
CA GLY A 425 16.80 5.99 10.06
C GLY A 425 16.43 4.51 10.19
N TYR A 426 17.15 3.61 9.50
CA TYR A 426 16.88 2.16 9.54
C TYR A 426 17.37 1.50 10.83
N VAL A 427 18.05 2.21 11.70
CA VAL A 427 18.59 1.66 12.94
C VAL A 427 18.68 2.69 14.03
N PRO A 428 18.56 2.27 15.27
CA PRO A 428 19.75 2.11 16.08
C PRO A 428 19.80 0.72 16.72
N ARG A 429 20.38 -0.26 16.02
CA ARG A 429 20.61 -1.54 16.64
C ARG A 429 22.08 -1.82 16.68
N LEU A 430 22.46 -2.39 17.80
CA LEU A 430 23.84 -2.55 18.14
C LEU A 430 24.36 -3.82 17.50
N ALA A 431 25.57 -3.75 16.98
CA ALA A 431 26.34 -4.91 16.55
C ALA A 431 27.69 -4.89 17.27
N CYS A 432 28.33 -6.03 17.39
CA CYS A 432 29.69 -6.12 17.87
C CYS A 432 30.60 -5.26 17.01
N GLU A 433 31.46 -4.43 17.64
CA GLU A 433 32.40 -3.59 16.91
C GLU A 433 33.43 -4.43 16.15
N LEU A 434 33.83 -5.57 16.72
CA LEU A 434 34.92 -6.40 16.18
C LEU A 434 34.43 -7.33 15.05
N CYS A 435 33.43 -8.19 15.29
CA CYS A 435 32.99 -9.20 14.34
C CYS A 435 31.66 -8.86 13.63
N ARG A 436 31.03 -7.73 13.97
CA ARG A 436 29.76 -7.23 13.40
C ARG A 436 28.55 -8.13 13.62
N THR A 437 28.68 -9.20 14.40
CA THR A 437 27.52 -10.00 14.80
C THR A 437 26.48 -9.11 15.48
N PRO A 438 25.20 -9.16 15.08
CA PRO A 438 24.15 -8.39 15.73
C PRO A 438 24.09 -8.65 17.22
N ALA A 439 23.99 -7.59 18.03
CA ALA A 439 23.83 -7.72 19.47
C ALA A 439 22.42 -8.21 19.79
N ARG A 440 22.35 -9.34 20.46
CA ARG A 440 21.09 -10.02 20.79
C ARG A 440 20.91 -10.10 22.29
N CYS A 441 19.65 -10.01 22.73
CA CYS A 441 19.22 -10.27 24.09
C CYS A 441 19.48 -11.73 24.46
N ARG A 442 20.07 -11.99 25.62
CA ARG A 442 20.32 -13.36 26.10
C ARG A 442 19.02 -14.11 26.45
N HIS A 443 17.94 -13.37 26.73
CA HIS A 443 16.69 -13.94 27.17
C HIS A 443 15.75 -14.35 26.03
N CYS A 444 15.59 -13.48 24.99
CA CYS A 444 14.62 -13.71 23.91
C CYS A 444 15.25 -13.64 22.52
N ALA A 445 16.58 -13.52 22.42
CA ALA A 445 17.32 -13.30 21.18
C ALA A 445 16.86 -12.04 20.39
N GLY A 446 16.06 -11.16 20.99
CA GLY A 446 15.65 -9.89 20.42
C GLY A 446 16.83 -8.94 20.23
N PRO A 447 16.74 -7.96 19.33
CA PRO A 447 17.79 -7.02 19.08
C PRO A 447 17.97 -6.03 20.25
N LEU A 448 19.20 -5.66 20.53
CA LEU A 448 19.52 -4.69 21.57
C LEU A 448 19.55 -3.27 21.01
N GLU A 449 19.05 -2.33 21.79
CA GLU A 449 19.02 -0.90 21.53
C GLU A 449 19.71 -0.15 22.67
N ALA A 450 20.28 1.02 22.36
CA ALA A 450 20.80 1.94 23.37
C ALA A 450 20.00 3.25 23.26
N PRO A 451 18.86 3.37 23.91
CA PRO A 451 18.09 4.61 23.92
C PRO A 451 18.85 5.75 24.62
N ARG A 452 19.74 5.42 25.55
CA ARG A 452 20.67 6.35 26.21
C ARG A 452 22.08 5.78 26.21
N GLU A 453 23.09 6.62 26.34
CA GLU A 453 24.50 6.24 26.13
C GLU A 453 25.04 5.08 27.00
N ARG A 454 24.29 4.59 27.98
CA ARG A 454 24.75 3.54 28.91
C ARG A 454 23.72 2.44 29.20
N GLU A 455 22.49 2.53 28.65
CA GLU A 455 21.44 1.54 28.92
C GLU A 455 21.20 0.71 27.66
N LEU A 456 21.51 -0.58 27.75
CA LEU A 456 21.18 -1.56 26.71
C LEU A 456 19.83 -2.19 27.01
N LEU A 457 18.85 -1.98 26.14
CA LEU A 457 17.52 -2.55 26.27
C LEU A 457 17.24 -3.50 25.11
N CYS A 458 16.50 -4.57 25.39
CA CYS A 458 15.97 -5.43 24.33
C CYS A 458 14.76 -4.77 23.66
N GLY A 459 14.80 -4.61 22.33
CA GLY A 459 13.69 -4.05 21.56
C GLY A 459 12.43 -4.95 21.52
N TRP A 460 12.53 -6.23 21.95
CA TRP A 460 11.38 -7.14 22.00
C TRP A 460 10.78 -7.29 23.40
N CYS A 461 11.61 -7.66 24.38
CA CYS A 461 11.11 -7.95 25.73
C CYS A 461 11.32 -6.81 26.74
N GLY A 462 11.92 -5.69 26.33
CA GLY A 462 12.15 -4.51 27.16
C GLY A 462 13.18 -4.70 28.29
N ARG A 463 13.80 -5.87 28.42
CA ARG A 463 14.76 -6.15 29.50
C ARG A 463 16.08 -5.44 29.25
N GLU A 464 16.68 -4.98 30.34
CA GLU A 464 18.05 -4.48 30.34
C GLU A 464 19.08 -5.61 30.15
N GLU A 465 20.15 -5.35 29.42
CA GLU A 465 21.26 -6.25 29.17
C GLU A 465 22.59 -5.63 29.68
N PRO A 466 22.76 -5.55 31.01
CA PRO A 466 23.99 -5.02 31.58
C PRO A 466 25.18 -5.96 31.30
N GLY A 467 26.32 -5.40 30.96
CA GLY A 467 27.56 -6.18 30.75
C GLY A 467 27.48 -7.13 29.54
N TRP A 468 26.84 -6.70 28.45
CA TRP A 468 26.77 -7.48 27.22
C TRP A 468 28.15 -7.81 26.65
N HIS A 469 28.34 -9.05 26.20
CA HIS A 469 29.46 -9.53 25.44
C HIS A 469 29.03 -10.26 24.19
N CYS A 470 29.76 -10.12 23.10
CA CYS A 470 29.46 -10.77 21.84
C CYS A 470 29.52 -12.30 21.97
N ALA A 471 28.45 -13.00 21.64
CA ALA A 471 28.40 -14.46 21.68
C ALA A 471 29.37 -15.13 20.68
N ALA A 472 29.77 -14.43 19.61
CA ALA A 472 30.66 -14.98 18.58
C ALA A 472 32.17 -14.74 18.87
N CYS A 473 32.53 -13.61 19.47
CA CYS A 473 33.95 -13.26 19.66
C CYS A 473 34.32 -12.75 21.06
N GLY A 474 33.38 -12.73 22.00
CA GLY A 474 33.62 -12.29 23.38
C GLY A 474 33.84 -10.78 23.60
N SER A 475 33.88 -9.98 22.56
CA SER A 475 34.14 -8.52 22.67
C SER A 475 32.99 -7.81 23.39
N PRO A 476 33.27 -6.93 24.38
CA PRO A 476 32.28 -6.11 25.05
C PRO A 476 31.93 -4.83 24.27
N ARG A 477 32.61 -4.54 23.16
CA ARG A 477 32.43 -3.30 22.41
C ARG A 477 31.33 -3.39 21.44
N LEU A 478 30.41 -2.40 21.50
CA LEU A 478 29.27 -2.26 20.64
C LEU A 478 29.45 -1.12 19.63
N ARG A 479 28.95 -1.33 18.45
CA ARG A 479 28.93 -0.33 17.38
C ARG A 479 27.49 0.05 17.04
N ALA A 480 27.18 1.34 17.19
CA ALA A 480 25.86 1.91 16.88
C ALA A 480 25.81 2.63 15.52
N ARG A 481 26.88 2.64 14.73
CA ARG A 481 26.97 3.51 13.54
C ARG A 481 26.81 2.77 12.23
N ILE A 482 25.66 3.02 11.57
CA ILE A 482 25.58 2.88 10.11
C ILE A 482 26.31 4.06 9.49
N VAL A 483 27.21 3.75 8.58
CA VAL A 483 27.91 4.76 7.77
C VAL A 483 26.94 5.17 6.65
N GLY A 484 26.40 6.39 6.73
CA GLY A 484 25.46 6.89 5.74
C GLY A 484 26.11 7.14 4.37
N ALA A 485 25.25 7.34 3.35
CA ALA A 485 25.64 7.51 1.95
C ALA A 485 26.73 8.58 1.74
N ARG A 486 26.62 9.73 2.42
CA ARG A 486 27.62 10.81 2.32
C ARG A 486 29.03 10.36 2.70
N ARG A 487 29.19 9.71 3.86
CA ARG A 487 30.51 9.24 4.31
C ARG A 487 31.06 8.13 3.42
N THR A 488 30.19 7.25 2.91
CA THR A 488 30.56 6.24 1.92
C THR A 488 31.05 6.88 0.63
N ALA A 489 30.37 7.92 0.15
CA ALA A 489 30.77 8.68 -1.03
C ALA A 489 32.14 9.34 -0.83
N GLU A 490 32.41 9.92 0.36
CA GLU A 490 33.70 10.52 0.71
C GLU A 490 34.84 9.47 0.77
N GLU A 491 34.58 8.28 1.33
CA GLU A 491 35.52 7.16 1.39
C GLU A 491 35.87 6.64 -0.01
N LEU A 492 34.86 6.41 -0.85
CA LEU A 492 35.07 5.94 -2.22
C LEU A 492 35.70 7.01 -3.11
N GLY A 493 35.35 8.29 -2.94
CA GLY A 493 35.95 9.39 -3.70
C GLY A 493 37.46 9.55 -3.41
N ARG A 494 37.89 9.29 -2.18
CA ARG A 494 39.33 9.27 -1.83
C ARG A 494 40.07 8.08 -2.43
N ALA A 495 39.40 6.93 -2.52
CA ALA A 495 40.01 5.73 -3.08
C ALA A 495 40.02 5.73 -4.63
N PHE A 496 39.14 6.47 -5.27
CA PHE A 496 39.04 6.59 -6.73
C PHE A 496 39.01 8.06 -7.16
N PRO A 497 40.11 8.81 -7.00
CA PRO A 497 40.09 10.28 -7.18
C PRO A 497 39.78 10.73 -8.61
N ALA A 498 40.00 9.87 -9.61
CA ALA A 498 39.71 10.18 -11.02
C ALA A 498 38.30 9.81 -11.43
N VAL A 499 37.48 9.24 -10.54
CA VAL A 499 36.12 8.75 -10.86
C VAL A 499 35.06 9.69 -10.26
N PRO A 500 34.10 10.20 -11.04
CA PRO A 500 33.02 11.00 -10.52
C PRO A 500 32.17 10.21 -9.51
N VAL A 501 31.90 10.81 -8.34
CA VAL A 501 31.03 10.25 -7.31
C VAL A 501 29.71 11.03 -7.29
N ARG A 502 28.60 10.33 -7.44
CA ARG A 502 27.24 10.88 -7.36
C ARG A 502 26.51 10.29 -6.17
N THR A 503 25.67 11.07 -5.53
CA THR A 503 24.83 10.59 -4.41
C THR A 503 23.37 10.76 -4.76
N SER A 504 22.56 9.74 -4.42
CA SER A 504 21.11 9.77 -4.58
C SER A 504 20.44 9.31 -3.28
N GLY A 505 19.58 10.14 -2.69
CA GLY A 505 18.95 9.85 -1.41
C GLY A 505 18.02 10.96 -0.95
N ARG A 506 17.76 11.02 0.36
CA ARG A 506 16.73 11.87 0.96
C ARG A 506 16.73 13.33 0.48
N ASP A 507 17.93 13.93 0.37
CA ASP A 507 18.06 15.37 0.10
C ASP A 507 17.99 15.68 -1.40
N HIS A 508 18.39 14.72 -2.24
CA HIS A 508 18.37 14.83 -3.70
C HIS A 508 18.31 13.42 -4.31
N VAL A 509 17.22 13.13 -4.97
CA VAL A 509 17.02 11.85 -5.67
C VAL A 509 17.24 12.07 -7.17
N LEU A 510 18.17 11.30 -7.74
CA LEU A 510 18.45 11.32 -9.17
C LEU A 510 17.50 10.34 -9.88
N ASP A 511 17.00 10.71 -11.06
CA ASP A 511 16.18 9.80 -11.89
C ASP A 511 17.05 8.89 -12.74
N SER A 512 18.14 9.44 -13.30
CA SER A 512 19.05 8.69 -14.16
C SER A 512 20.50 9.16 -14.03
N VAL A 513 21.42 8.32 -14.52
CA VAL A 513 22.85 8.63 -14.67
C VAL A 513 23.35 8.15 -16.03
N PRO A 514 24.35 8.83 -16.63
CA PRO A 514 24.97 8.39 -17.88
C PRO A 514 25.64 7.02 -17.73
N GLY A 515 25.76 6.29 -18.85
CA GLY A 515 26.41 4.96 -18.94
C GLY A 515 27.94 4.96 -18.78
N ARG A 516 28.57 6.14 -18.62
CA ARG A 516 30.03 6.26 -18.42
C ARG A 516 30.46 5.90 -16.99
N PRO A 517 31.72 5.48 -16.77
CA PRO A 517 32.25 5.16 -15.44
C PRO A 517 31.98 6.26 -14.41
N ALA A 518 31.30 5.89 -13.33
CA ALA A 518 30.99 6.71 -12.18
C ALA A 518 30.66 5.85 -10.97
N LEU A 519 30.87 6.35 -9.77
CA LEU A 519 30.37 5.75 -8.54
C LEU A 519 29.05 6.42 -8.15
N VAL A 520 28.01 5.61 -8.00
CA VAL A 520 26.68 6.10 -7.63
C VAL A 520 26.30 5.53 -6.27
N VAL A 521 26.37 6.36 -5.24
CA VAL A 521 26.03 5.96 -3.86
C VAL A 521 24.58 6.31 -3.58
N SER A 522 23.77 5.30 -3.32
CA SER A 522 22.32 5.44 -3.15
C SER A 522 21.81 4.83 -1.86
N THR A 523 20.68 5.35 -1.36
CA THR A 523 19.89 4.68 -0.32
C THR A 523 18.77 3.88 -0.94
N PRO A 524 18.30 2.75 -0.30
CA PRO A 524 17.26 1.90 -0.85
C PRO A 524 16.00 2.68 -1.29
N GLY A 525 15.59 2.45 -2.55
CA GLY A 525 14.48 3.13 -3.21
C GLY A 525 14.81 4.49 -3.82
N ALA A 526 16.08 4.91 -3.80
CA ALA A 526 16.55 6.14 -4.44
C ALA A 526 17.56 5.87 -5.56
N GLU A 527 17.71 4.64 -5.99
CA GLU A 527 18.64 4.24 -7.04
C GLU A 527 18.23 4.86 -8.39
N PRO A 528 19.12 5.65 -9.03
CA PRO A 528 18.85 6.13 -10.39
C PRO A 528 19.05 5.02 -11.42
N VAL A 529 18.39 5.14 -12.55
CA VAL A 529 18.64 4.24 -13.69
C VAL A 529 19.91 4.67 -14.40
N ALA A 530 20.82 3.71 -14.66
CA ALA A 530 21.98 3.97 -15.49
C ALA A 530 21.65 3.68 -16.96
N GLU A 531 22.08 4.56 -17.85
CA GLU A 531 22.00 4.34 -19.29
C GLU A 531 22.82 3.07 -19.65
N GLY A 532 22.19 2.09 -20.28
CA GLY A 532 22.80 0.80 -20.57
C GLY A 532 23.04 -0.12 -19.35
N GLY A 533 22.47 0.23 -18.17
CA GLY A 533 22.59 -0.54 -16.93
C GLY A 533 23.92 -0.35 -16.19
N TYR A 534 23.93 -0.66 -14.90
CA TYR A 534 25.16 -0.66 -14.09
C TYR A 534 26.05 -1.84 -14.46
N ALA A 535 27.37 -1.63 -14.47
CA ALA A 535 28.34 -2.69 -14.66
C ALA A 535 28.50 -3.56 -13.39
N ALA A 536 28.36 -2.93 -12.22
CA ALA A 536 28.37 -3.66 -10.96
C ALA A 536 27.51 -2.94 -9.90
N ALA A 537 27.10 -3.68 -8.86
CA ALA A 537 26.51 -3.09 -7.67
C ALA A 537 27.09 -3.68 -6.38
N LEU A 538 27.21 -2.85 -5.37
CA LEU A 538 27.52 -3.23 -3.98
C LEU A 538 26.30 -3.01 -3.10
N LEU A 539 25.87 -4.05 -2.39
CA LEU A 539 24.80 -3.99 -1.40
C LEU A 539 25.44 -4.06 -0.01
N LEU A 540 25.64 -2.90 0.58
CA LEU A 540 26.43 -2.77 1.82
C LEU A 540 25.56 -2.86 3.08
N ASP A 541 26.20 -3.23 4.19
CA ASP A 541 25.59 -3.23 5.52
C ASP A 541 24.27 -4.01 5.60
N GLY A 542 24.17 -5.17 4.94
CA GLY A 542 22.97 -6.01 4.91
C GLY A 542 22.47 -6.42 6.30
N TRP A 543 23.36 -6.54 7.30
CA TRP A 543 23.01 -6.77 8.69
C TRP A 543 22.04 -5.73 9.25
N ALA A 544 22.13 -4.48 8.79
CA ALA A 544 21.28 -3.39 9.24
C ALA A 544 19.84 -3.50 8.73
N MET A 545 19.66 -4.09 7.56
CA MET A 545 18.33 -4.35 7.00
C MET A 545 17.69 -5.59 7.60
N LEU A 546 18.48 -6.65 7.78
CA LEU A 546 18.04 -7.95 8.30
C LEU A 546 17.87 -7.99 9.83
N GLY A 547 18.61 -7.15 10.57
CA GLY A 547 18.58 -7.11 12.04
C GLY A 547 17.37 -6.38 12.64
N ARG A 548 16.40 -5.93 11.87
CA ARG A 548 15.20 -5.24 12.34
C ARG A 548 14.28 -6.21 13.09
N PRO A 549 13.58 -5.79 14.17
CA PRO A 549 12.53 -6.58 14.80
C PRO A 549 11.22 -6.31 14.06
N ASP A 550 11.16 -6.82 12.89
CA ASP A 550 10.03 -6.64 11.98
C ASP A 550 9.85 -7.98 11.27
N LEU A 551 8.65 -8.53 11.32
CA LEU A 551 8.32 -9.78 10.66
C LEU A 551 8.72 -9.78 9.18
N ARG A 552 8.71 -8.59 8.56
CA ARG A 552 8.99 -8.40 7.13
C ARG A 552 10.44 -7.99 6.84
N ALA A 553 11.34 -7.97 7.84
CA ALA A 553 12.71 -7.50 7.65
C ALA A 553 13.47 -8.24 6.55
N GLY A 554 13.34 -9.57 6.49
CA GLY A 554 13.95 -10.40 5.46
C GLY A 554 13.35 -10.19 4.07
N GLU A 555 12.02 -10.11 4.00
CA GLU A 555 11.25 -9.83 2.79
C GLU A 555 11.61 -8.45 2.21
N GLU A 556 11.60 -7.40 3.03
CA GLU A 556 11.95 -6.04 2.62
C GLU A 556 13.42 -5.92 2.20
N ALA A 557 14.34 -6.59 2.88
CA ALA A 557 15.75 -6.61 2.49
C ALA A 557 15.92 -7.24 1.11
N LEU A 558 15.35 -8.42 0.88
CA LEU A 558 15.39 -9.10 -0.40
C LEU A 558 14.75 -8.24 -1.51
N ARG A 559 13.59 -7.64 -1.25
CA ARG A 559 12.90 -6.76 -2.20
C ARG A 559 13.79 -5.58 -2.62
N ARG A 560 14.42 -4.89 -1.68
CA ARG A 560 15.32 -3.76 -1.98
C ARG A 560 16.59 -4.19 -2.71
N TRP A 561 17.09 -5.36 -2.40
CA TRP A 561 18.26 -5.90 -3.08
C TRP A 561 17.96 -6.36 -4.50
N THR A 562 16.85 -7.02 -4.73
CA THR A 562 16.42 -7.40 -6.09
C THR A 562 16.14 -6.17 -6.95
N GLN A 563 15.54 -5.12 -6.39
CA GLN A 563 15.33 -3.84 -7.10
C GLN A 563 16.65 -3.21 -7.53
N ALA A 564 17.62 -3.07 -6.63
CA ALA A 564 18.93 -2.52 -6.96
C ALA A 564 19.70 -3.41 -7.95
N ALA A 565 19.66 -4.71 -7.74
CA ALA A 565 20.31 -5.69 -8.62
C ALA A 565 19.67 -5.75 -10.03
N SER A 566 18.36 -5.47 -10.14
CA SER A 566 17.66 -5.38 -11.44
C SER A 566 18.13 -4.22 -12.32
N LEU A 567 18.83 -3.24 -11.75
CA LEU A 567 19.43 -2.14 -12.50
C LEU A 567 20.82 -2.48 -13.07
N VAL A 568 21.37 -3.63 -12.68
CA VAL A 568 22.66 -4.13 -13.15
C VAL A 568 22.44 -4.95 -14.41
N ARG A 569 23.39 -4.88 -15.35
CA ARG A 569 23.41 -5.70 -16.57
C ARG A 569 23.31 -7.18 -16.24
N GLY A 570 22.78 -7.97 -17.17
CA GLY A 570 22.75 -9.41 -17.03
C GLY A 570 24.15 -10.03 -16.92
N GLN A 571 24.24 -11.27 -16.42
CA GLN A 571 25.51 -12.00 -16.29
C GLN A 571 26.21 -12.15 -17.64
N GLY A 572 25.47 -12.36 -18.74
CA GLY A 572 26.02 -12.43 -20.08
C GLY A 572 26.72 -11.17 -20.57
N GLU A 573 26.37 -10.01 -19.99
CA GLU A 573 26.97 -8.69 -20.24
C GLU A 573 28.02 -8.30 -19.18
N GLY A 574 28.39 -9.25 -18.30
CA GLY A 574 29.39 -9.06 -17.25
C GLY A 574 28.89 -8.39 -15.98
N GLY A 575 27.57 -8.21 -15.83
CA GLY A 575 26.97 -7.57 -14.65
C GLY A 575 27.20 -8.39 -13.38
N THR A 576 27.70 -7.71 -12.32
CA THR A 576 28.05 -8.34 -11.05
C THR A 576 27.46 -7.57 -9.87
N VAL A 577 26.90 -8.29 -8.90
CA VAL A 577 26.40 -7.76 -7.64
C VAL A 577 27.16 -8.41 -6.48
N VAL A 578 27.68 -7.60 -5.56
CA VAL A 578 28.31 -8.09 -4.33
C VAL A 578 27.43 -7.70 -3.14
N VAL A 579 26.93 -8.69 -2.42
CA VAL A 579 26.16 -8.46 -1.18
C VAL A 579 27.03 -8.69 0.04
N VAL A 580 27.10 -7.64 0.89
CA VAL A 580 27.86 -7.67 2.15
C VAL A 580 26.90 -7.99 3.28
N ALA A 581 26.60 -9.27 3.43
CA ALA A 581 25.74 -9.83 4.46
C ALA A 581 26.16 -11.27 4.73
N GLU A 582 25.69 -11.84 5.85
CA GLU A 582 25.93 -13.25 6.21
C GLU A 582 25.39 -14.19 5.10
N PRO A 583 26.26 -15.00 4.45
CA PRO A 583 25.88 -15.76 3.26
C PRO A 583 24.86 -16.86 3.53
N THR A 584 24.76 -17.38 4.75
CA THR A 584 23.85 -18.46 5.11
C THR A 584 22.41 -18.00 5.29
N LEU A 585 22.19 -16.68 5.42
CA LEU A 585 20.85 -16.12 5.61
C LEU A 585 19.96 -16.34 4.38
N ARG A 586 18.73 -16.76 4.62
CA ARG A 586 17.76 -17.12 3.57
C ARG A 586 17.52 -16.02 2.52
N PRO A 587 17.34 -14.72 2.89
CA PRO A 587 17.20 -13.66 1.91
C PRO A 587 18.43 -13.50 1.01
N VAL A 588 19.64 -13.68 1.57
CA VAL A 588 20.90 -13.64 0.81
C VAL A 588 20.97 -14.81 -0.18
N GLN A 589 20.64 -16.01 0.27
CA GLN A 589 20.59 -17.19 -0.59
C GLN A 589 19.52 -17.08 -1.70
N ALA A 590 18.39 -16.45 -1.40
CA ALA A 590 17.36 -16.18 -2.39
C ALA A 590 17.83 -15.19 -3.46
N LEU A 591 18.56 -14.13 -3.07
CA LEU A 591 19.17 -13.19 -4.00
C LEU A 591 20.22 -13.86 -4.88
N VAL A 592 21.13 -14.66 -4.31
CA VAL A 592 22.18 -15.39 -5.06
C VAL A 592 21.57 -16.31 -6.10
N ARG A 593 20.48 -16.99 -5.76
CA ARG A 593 19.80 -17.91 -6.66
C ARG A 593 18.80 -17.22 -7.59
N TRP A 594 18.55 -15.93 -7.38
CA TRP A 594 17.46 -15.19 -7.99
C TRP A 594 16.12 -15.93 -7.87
N ASP A 595 15.78 -16.29 -6.62
CA ASP A 595 14.58 -17.06 -6.28
C ASP A 595 13.72 -16.35 -5.21
N PRO A 596 13.15 -15.16 -5.51
CA PRO A 596 12.29 -14.45 -4.57
C PRO A 596 10.97 -15.19 -4.31
N VAL A 597 10.47 -15.93 -5.28
CA VAL A 597 9.24 -16.72 -5.14
C VAL A 597 9.43 -17.90 -4.16
N GLY A 598 10.53 -18.62 -4.26
CA GLY A 598 10.86 -19.70 -3.32
C GLY A 598 11.07 -19.17 -1.90
N HIS A 599 11.63 -17.97 -1.75
CA HIS A 599 11.74 -17.31 -0.45
C HIS A 599 10.35 -17.00 0.12
N ALA A 600 9.47 -16.33 -0.64
CA ALA A 600 8.12 -15.98 -0.20
C ALA A 600 7.27 -17.21 0.17
N ARG A 601 7.41 -18.32 -0.57
CA ARG A 601 6.71 -19.58 -0.25
C ARG A 601 7.18 -20.20 1.06
N ARG A 602 8.47 -20.15 1.36
CA ARG A 602 9.02 -20.64 2.66
C ARG A 602 8.55 -19.76 3.82
N GLU A 603 8.62 -18.44 3.65
CA GLU A 603 8.08 -17.49 4.63
C GLU A 603 6.57 -17.71 4.86
N LEU A 604 5.80 -17.95 3.81
CA LEU A 604 4.36 -18.24 3.92
C LEU A 604 4.10 -19.50 4.75
N ALA A 605 4.87 -20.56 4.52
CA ALA A 605 4.74 -21.81 5.28
C ALA A 605 5.06 -21.59 6.77
N GLU A 606 6.15 -20.89 7.09
CA GLU A 606 6.53 -20.59 8.48
C GLU A 606 5.50 -19.68 9.17
N ARG A 607 4.96 -18.68 8.45
CA ARG A 607 3.87 -17.84 8.97
C ARG A 607 2.58 -18.63 9.19
N ALA A 608 2.32 -19.64 8.35
CA ALA A 608 1.17 -20.54 8.54
C ALA A 608 1.29 -21.37 9.84
N GLU A 609 2.47 -21.91 10.12
CA GLU A 609 2.72 -22.66 11.35
C GLU A 609 2.55 -21.80 12.62
N LEU A 610 2.91 -20.53 12.53
CA LEU A 610 2.86 -19.58 13.64
C LEU A 610 1.57 -18.74 13.71
N GLY A 611 0.68 -18.89 12.74
CA GLY A 611 -0.55 -18.10 12.66
C GLY A 611 -0.32 -16.61 12.38
N PHE A 612 0.74 -16.23 11.65
CA PHE A 612 1.00 -14.84 11.25
C PHE A 612 0.35 -14.48 9.91
N PRO A 613 0.12 -13.16 9.65
CA PRO A 613 -0.36 -12.72 8.35
C PRO A 613 0.58 -13.16 7.21
N PRO A 614 0.02 -13.50 6.04
CA PRO A 614 -1.36 -13.31 5.59
C PRO A 614 -2.32 -14.47 5.87
N VAL A 615 -1.87 -15.58 6.48
CA VAL A 615 -2.72 -16.76 6.78
C VAL A 615 -3.67 -16.53 7.95
N SER A 616 -3.50 -15.45 8.68
CA SER A 616 -4.43 -14.92 9.68
C SER A 616 -4.74 -13.46 9.38
N ARG A 617 -5.84 -12.97 9.92
CA ARG A 617 -6.18 -11.54 9.93
C ARG A 617 -5.85 -10.98 11.30
N MET A 618 -5.24 -9.80 11.31
CA MET A 618 -4.86 -9.15 12.56
C MET A 618 -5.40 -7.73 12.66
N ALA A 619 -5.63 -7.31 13.90
CA ALA A 619 -5.90 -5.91 14.22
C ALA A 619 -5.00 -5.47 15.38
N SER A 620 -4.63 -4.19 15.41
CA SER A 620 -3.98 -3.58 16.55
C SER A 620 -4.91 -2.58 17.22
N VAL A 621 -4.93 -2.61 18.56
CA VAL A 621 -5.63 -1.66 19.41
C VAL A 621 -4.58 -0.98 20.28
N VAL A 622 -4.47 0.36 20.14
CA VAL A 622 -3.40 1.14 20.76
C VAL A 622 -3.99 2.34 21.51
N GLY A 623 -3.55 2.57 22.73
CA GLY A 623 -4.01 3.69 23.54
C GLY A 623 -3.44 3.66 24.95
N PRO A 624 -3.88 4.58 25.85
CA PRO A 624 -3.59 4.51 27.27
C PRO A 624 -4.06 3.17 27.85
N THR A 625 -3.33 2.64 28.85
CA THR A 625 -3.56 1.30 29.46
C THR A 625 -5.03 1.05 29.83
N GLU A 626 -5.65 1.94 30.59
CA GLU A 626 -7.05 1.80 31.03
C GLU A 626 -8.03 1.84 29.85
N ALA A 627 -7.74 2.69 28.85
CA ALA A 627 -8.59 2.83 27.69
C ALA A 627 -8.57 1.58 26.80
N VAL A 628 -7.41 0.95 26.64
CA VAL A 628 -7.28 -0.31 25.88
C VAL A 628 -8.00 -1.44 26.60
N GLY A 629 -7.83 -1.59 27.93
CA GLY A 629 -8.52 -2.60 28.72
C GLY A 629 -10.04 -2.45 28.66
N THR A 630 -10.56 -1.24 28.88
CA THR A 630 -12.00 -0.95 28.80
C THR A 630 -12.56 -1.19 27.39
N PHE A 631 -11.81 -0.82 26.35
CA PHE A 631 -12.20 -1.04 24.98
C PHE A 631 -12.34 -2.53 24.66
N LEU A 632 -11.31 -3.33 24.99
CA LEU A 632 -11.32 -4.77 24.76
C LEU A 632 -12.44 -5.48 25.51
N ALA A 633 -12.71 -5.09 26.75
CA ALA A 633 -13.81 -5.62 27.55
C ALA A 633 -15.21 -5.28 26.99
N SER A 634 -15.33 -4.17 26.25
CA SER A 634 -16.59 -3.73 25.62
C SER A 634 -16.81 -4.24 24.21
N ALA A 635 -15.77 -4.79 23.56
CA ALA A 635 -15.84 -5.28 22.20
C ALA A 635 -16.38 -6.71 22.17
N GLU A 636 -17.45 -6.94 21.41
CA GLU A 636 -18.02 -8.27 21.16
C GLU A 636 -17.18 -8.99 20.09
N LEU A 637 -15.99 -9.47 20.50
CA LEU A 637 -15.06 -10.13 19.59
C LEU A 637 -15.59 -11.48 19.10
N PRO A 638 -15.25 -11.93 17.88
CA PRO A 638 -15.52 -13.29 17.42
C PRO A 638 -15.00 -14.34 18.41
N GLY A 639 -15.70 -15.47 18.54
CA GLY A 639 -15.33 -16.51 19.50
C GLY A 639 -14.00 -17.21 19.23
N ASP A 640 -13.47 -17.09 18.01
CA ASP A 640 -12.17 -17.57 17.56
C ASP A 640 -11.08 -16.47 17.57
N ALA A 641 -11.37 -15.32 18.17
CA ALA A 641 -10.40 -14.25 18.31
C ALA A 641 -9.43 -14.49 19.46
N GLU A 642 -8.15 -14.39 19.17
CA GLU A 642 -7.08 -14.42 20.16
C GLU A 642 -6.61 -12.99 20.45
N VAL A 643 -6.47 -12.65 21.73
CA VAL A 643 -5.92 -11.37 22.18
C VAL A 643 -4.48 -11.59 22.65
N LEU A 644 -3.54 -10.96 21.96
CA LEU A 644 -2.10 -11.02 22.24
C LEU A 644 -1.67 -9.71 22.91
N GLY A 645 -1.19 -9.78 24.12
CA GLY A 645 -0.90 -8.65 24.99
C GLY A 645 -2.09 -8.32 25.92
N PRO A 646 -2.28 -7.06 26.35
CA PRO A 646 -1.58 -5.84 25.93
C PRO A 646 -0.11 -5.78 26.39
N VAL A 647 0.73 -5.10 25.58
CA VAL A 647 2.14 -4.86 25.90
C VAL A 647 2.42 -3.36 25.90
N PRO A 648 3.27 -2.85 26.85
CA PRO A 648 3.65 -1.45 26.87
C PRO A 648 4.38 -1.05 25.60
N LEU A 649 4.04 0.12 25.05
CA LEU A 649 4.79 0.74 23.98
C LEU A 649 6.00 1.47 24.56
N PRO A 650 7.15 1.52 23.84
CA PRO A 650 8.29 2.33 24.22
C PRO A 650 7.89 3.79 24.43
N LEU A 651 8.37 4.41 25.51
CA LEU A 651 8.15 5.82 25.76
C LEU A 651 8.77 6.64 24.60
N THR A 652 8.01 7.59 24.10
CA THR A 652 8.49 8.48 23.03
C THR A 652 9.49 9.46 23.64
N ASP A 653 10.68 9.52 23.07
CA ASP A 653 11.71 10.51 23.46
C ASP A 653 11.18 11.93 23.11
N PRO A 654 11.13 12.87 24.06
CA PRO A 654 10.71 14.24 23.81
C PRO A 654 11.49 14.98 22.72
N GLY A 655 12.74 14.57 22.48
CA GLY A 655 13.61 15.14 21.45
C GLY A 655 13.46 14.56 20.03
N ARG A 656 12.63 13.52 19.87
CA ARG A 656 12.43 12.87 18.56
C ARG A 656 11.22 13.47 17.84
N PRO A 657 11.32 13.74 16.51
CA PRO A 657 10.15 14.13 15.73
C PRO A 657 9.07 13.05 15.82
N ARG A 658 7.87 13.42 16.27
CA ARG A 658 6.73 12.51 16.42
C ARG A 658 6.29 11.99 15.06
N ARG A 659 6.05 10.69 14.99
CA ARG A 659 5.39 10.07 13.84
C ARG A 659 3.87 10.08 14.07
N PRO A 660 3.06 10.10 13.01
CA PRO A 660 1.63 9.83 13.15
C PRO A 660 1.44 8.47 13.83
N GLY A 661 0.82 8.48 15.02
CA GLY A 661 0.63 7.25 15.80
C GLY A 661 1.52 7.07 17.03
N ASP A 662 2.57 7.88 17.22
CA ASP A 662 3.37 7.82 18.43
C ASP A 662 2.55 8.29 19.66
N PRO A 663 2.75 7.66 20.86
CA PRO A 663 2.19 8.14 22.11
C PRO A 663 2.62 9.58 22.41
N PRO A 664 1.81 10.35 23.16
CA PRO A 664 2.27 11.63 23.70
C PRO A 664 3.50 11.43 24.60
N PRO A 665 4.44 12.40 24.66
CA PRO A 665 5.60 12.29 25.51
C PRO A 665 5.21 12.13 26.99
N GLY A 666 5.78 11.14 27.66
CA GLY A 666 5.53 10.85 29.07
C GLY A 666 4.25 10.04 29.37
N GLU A 667 3.39 9.80 28.40
CA GLU A 667 2.23 8.94 28.58
C GLU A 667 2.57 7.46 28.35
N ARG A 668 2.03 6.61 29.22
CA ARG A 668 2.14 5.15 29.06
C ARG A 668 1.00 4.65 28.19
N TRP A 669 1.37 4.14 27.02
CA TRP A 669 0.45 3.53 26.09
C TRP A 669 0.77 2.06 25.93
N GLU A 670 -0.26 1.29 25.64
CA GLU A 670 -0.18 -0.14 25.39
C GLU A 670 -0.71 -0.49 24.02
N ARG A 671 -0.27 -1.61 23.51
CA ARG A 671 -0.75 -2.22 22.28
C ARG A 671 -1.24 -3.62 22.56
N ALA A 672 -2.47 -3.92 22.19
CA ALA A 672 -2.98 -5.27 22.03
C ALA A 672 -3.05 -5.62 20.55
N LEU A 673 -2.69 -6.83 20.19
CA LEU A 673 -2.92 -7.42 18.88
C LEU A 673 -4.06 -8.43 18.99
N LEU A 674 -4.96 -8.38 18.01
CA LEU A 674 -6.07 -9.32 17.88
C LEU A 674 -5.82 -10.16 16.64
N ARG A 675 -5.98 -11.46 16.74
CA ARG A 675 -5.76 -12.41 15.66
C ARG A 675 -6.99 -13.29 15.46
N VAL A 676 -7.39 -13.48 14.21
CA VAL A 676 -8.48 -14.37 13.80
C VAL A 676 -8.11 -15.15 12.54
N PRO A 677 -8.72 -16.30 12.29
CA PRO A 677 -8.67 -16.94 10.97
C PRO A 677 -9.18 -16.01 9.87
N PRO A 678 -8.76 -16.19 8.60
CA PRO A 678 -9.13 -15.29 7.51
C PRO A 678 -10.65 -15.12 7.33
N GLY A 679 -11.42 -16.19 7.56
CA GLY A 679 -12.88 -16.18 7.46
C GLY A 679 -13.58 -15.28 8.47
N SER A 680 -12.97 -15.06 9.63
CA SER A 680 -13.51 -14.22 10.72
C SER A 680 -13.05 -12.75 10.64
N GLY A 681 -12.25 -12.37 9.63
CA GLY A 681 -11.71 -11.03 9.51
C GLY A 681 -12.77 -9.93 9.39
N ALA A 682 -13.86 -10.18 8.68
CA ALA A 682 -14.98 -9.24 8.56
C ALA A 682 -15.73 -9.07 9.90
N ALA A 683 -15.93 -10.16 10.64
CA ALA A 683 -16.55 -10.12 11.97
C ALA A 683 -15.68 -9.33 12.95
N LEU A 684 -14.35 -9.53 12.95
CA LEU A 684 -13.41 -8.77 13.76
C LEU A 684 -13.49 -7.27 13.45
N ALA A 685 -13.44 -6.89 12.17
CA ALA A 685 -13.54 -5.48 11.77
C ALA A 685 -14.88 -4.87 12.18
N GLY A 686 -15.98 -5.60 12.03
CA GLY A 686 -17.33 -5.18 12.46
C GLY A 686 -17.42 -4.97 13.97
N ALA A 687 -16.93 -5.91 14.77
CA ALA A 687 -16.91 -5.82 16.25
C ALA A 687 -16.11 -4.61 16.73
N LEU A 688 -14.91 -4.39 16.19
CA LEU A 688 -14.05 -3.26 16.54
C LEU A 688 -14.68 -1.92 16.12
N LYS A 689 -15.29 -1.86 14.93
CA LYS A 689 -16.04 -0.69 14.46
C LYS A 689 -17.21 -0.36 15.37
N ALA A 690 -18.00 -1.36 15.76
CA ALA A 690 -19.17 -1.18 16.64
C ALA A 690 -18.75 -0.69 18.03
N ALA A 691 -17.72 -1.31 18.64
CA ALA A 691 -17.18 -0.89 19.93
C ALA A 691 -16.67 0.56 19.89
N GLN A 692 -15.95 0.95 18.85
CA GLN A 692 -15.46 2.31 18.67
C GLN A 692 -16.59 3.31 18.44
N ALA A 693 -17.60 2.97 17.66
CA ALA A 693 -18.79 3.80 17.44
C ALA A 693 -19.57 4.02 18.76
N ALA A 694 -19.79 2.95 19.53
CA ALA A 694 -20.43 3.03 20.84
C ALA A 694 -19.64 3.89 21.85
N ARG A 695 -18.31 3.80 21.82
CA ARG A 695 -17.43 4.63 22.63
C ARG A 695 -17.53 6.11 22.25
N MET A 696 -17.47 6.42 20.95
CA MET A 696 -17.55 7.79 20.44
C MET A 696 -18.91 8.43 20.71
N SER A 697 -20.00 7.67 20.68
CA SER A 697 -21.35 8.17 20.99
C SER A 697 -21.53 8.57 22.46
N ARG A 698 -20.76 7.96 23.37
CA ARG A 698 -20.77 8.26 24.81
C ARG A 698 -19.83 9.41 25.23
N GLY A 699 -19.25 10.14 24.29
CA GLY A 699 -18.37 11.27 24.58
C GLY A 699 -16.86 10.94 24.47
N GLY A 700 -16.51 9.73 24.06
CA GLY A 700 -15.18 9.38 23.60
C GLY A 700 -14.19 8.90 24.66
N GLY A 701 -13.98 9.60 25.76
CA GLY A 701 -12.86 9.28 26.69
C GLY A 701 -11.48 9.34 26.02
N ASP A 702 -10.47 8.69 26.61
CA ASP A 702 -9.09 8.67 26.11
C ASP A 702 -8.99 8.02 24.72
N PRO A 703 -8.07 8.46 23.84
CA PRO A 703 -8.02 8.03 22.47
C PRO A 703 -7.60 6.55 22.36
N VAL A 704 -8.42 5.74 21.67
CA VAL A 704 -8.08 4.38 21.25
C VAL A 704 -7.97 4.37 19.74
N ARG A 705 -6.87 3.84 19.23
CA ARG A 705 -6.57 3.72 17.79
C ARG A 705 -6.69 2.27 17.38
N ILE A 706 -7.47 2.02 16.35
CA ILE A 706 -7.66 0.70 15.76
C ILE A 706 -7.00 0.71 14.38
N ARG A 707 -6.28 -0.34 14.07
CA ARG A 707 -5.74 -0.58 12.74
C ARG A 707 -5.93 -2.04 12.36
N ILE A 708 -6.65 -2.28 11.28
CA ILE A 708 -6.78 -3.59 10.67
C ILE A 708 -5.57 -3.85 9.77
N ASP A 709 -5.06 -5.07 9.79
CA ASP A 709 -3.85 -5.52 9.08
C ASP A 709 -2.66 -4.56 9.27
N PRO A 710 -2.23 -4.36 10.52
CA PRO A 710 -1.12 -3.45 10.79
C PRO A 710 0.14 -3.92 10.07
N PRO A 711 0.89 -3.03 9.39
CA PRO A 711 2.11 -3.41 8.69
C PRO A 711 3.24 -3.80 9.64
N ASP A 712 3.18 -3.32 10.87
CA ASP A 712 4.14 -3.56 11.94
C ASP A 712 3.42 -4.22 13.12
N ILE A 713 3.76 -5.47 13.38
CA ILE A 713 3.21 -6.30 14.45
C ILE A 713 4.27 -6.68 15.51
N GLY A 714 5.51 -6.23 15.33
CA GLY A 714 6.65 -6.49 16.22
C GLY A 714 7.07 -5.31 17.08
#